data_d7a6220a0f3990e595491fa9494daf1e
#
_entry.id   d7a6220a0f3990e595491fa9494daf1e
#
_cell.length_a   1.000
_cell.length_b   1.000
_cell.length_c   1.000
_cell.angle_alpha   90.00
_cell.angle_beta   90.00
_cell.angle_gamma   90.00
#
_symmetry.space_group_name_H-M   'P 1'
#
loop_
_entity.id
_entity.type
_entity.pdbx_description
1 polymer ?
#
loop_
_entity_poly.entity_id
_entity_poly.type
_entity_poly.pdbx_seq_one_letter_code
_entity_poly.pdbx_strand_id
1 'polypeptide(L)'
;MKPQWLTAVVLTILMLVNLTPAVQAHANLVRSDPADGANLSESPPEIHLWFDEAISSQFSTAQLLDVNSQPVEGVGIRADSTDPKLLILTLPELPPGVYSVLWKVLSETDGHFSQGLLVFGVGAEVDSEAAGIAVTKTEAPPLPEVMLRWFNFSTLSGLVGAIAMVYLVLAPIGYGVRSKPAEATIRHAAQRRILGWASWCVGLALLVGLELLVWQTATLQETLPTGVSFWSVGWQILSGTRWGILWLVRQSILLLLSVLLFWLYRTACKPARPEPRGIASPLLPNASVLFISLLLLALVIVQALTSHASALTPNTTLALIVDAVHLLAASLWVGGLLALAVGLLPLLRRRKGRADLITLVKIGWRPFSRIAVLSVGLLVATGLYSTGRQIASVDALITTLYGQALLGKITLMLLVGVLGLLNSMLIHPQVAAPLAWLLRRPAGWTPLPLRRLPTVILAEVGLGLLVFLAAGLLTAAPSPRGPEYTVNAEEVPTALSRTVDNVVVTMLVKPNRPGQNIFTVFAADRRRPAPAEILRVIVRFTFLGQDMGRVSATAEEVEPGRYMVGGNYLSLAGPWQIDVVVRRKGIEDSVAHFNWLVAPPGGSRPVLISNYRLEPVLTIAAAIIILLLLLGVIGVLIGRNYPFAQAWVRQTRDTKYKERFQHENESILGVEIDSNRPPVLEYSPHWLRRDKSAAPVRNDYEL
;
A
#
# COMPACT_ATOMS: atom_id res chain seq x y z
N MET A 1 1.51 6.70 39.20
CA MET A 1 0.31 7.19 38.48
C MET A 1 0.16 6.35 37.22
N LYS A 2 -0.88 5.52 37.12
CA LYS A 2 -1.19 4.76 35.90
C LYS A 2 -1.57 5.78 34.81
N PRO A 3 -1.03 5.69 33.60
CA PRO A 3 -1.25 6.70 32.57
C PRO A 3 -2.66 6.55 31.95
N GLN A 4 -3.68 7.09 32.61
CA GLN A 4 -5.08 7.09 32.12
C GLN A 4 -5.23 7.78 30.76
N TRP A 5 -4.31 8.68 30.40
CA TRP A 5 -4.28 9.33 29.10
C TRP A 5 -3.84 8.39 27.96
N LEU A 6 -3.02 7.35 28.26
CA LEU A 6 -2.62 6.34 27.28
C LEU A 6 -3.84 5.51 26.82
N THR A 7 -4.68 5.13 27.78
CA THR A 7 -5.94 4.44 27.50
C THR A 7 -6.90 5.33 26.71
N ALA A 8 -6.96 6.64 27.01
CA ALA A 8 -7.79 7.58 26.26
C ALA A 8 -7.34 7.73 24.81
N VAL A 9 -6.01 7.87 24.55
CA VAL A 9 -5.47 7.97 23.19
C VAL A 9 -5.65 6.67 22.43
N VAL A 10 -5.40 5.50 23.05
CA VAL A 10 -5.63 4.20 22.42
C VAL A 10 -7.11 3.99 22.10
N LEU A 11 -8.02 4.37 23.02
CA LEU A 11 -9.45 4.33 22.76
C LEU A 11 -9.90 5.29 21.67
N THR A 12 -9.31 6.50 21.58
CA THR A 12 -9.59 7.45 20.49
C THR A 12 -9.11 6.90 19.15
N ILE A 13 -7.93 6.29 19.09
CA ILE A 13 -7.41 5.64 17.88
C ILE A 13 -8.30 4.45 17.48
N LEU A 14 -8.69 3.61 18.44
CA LEU A 14 -9.62 2.50 18.22
C LEU A 14 -11.01 2.98 17.77
N MET A 15 -11.51 4.08 18.33
CA MET A 15 -12.75 4.70 17.88
C MET A 15 -12.64 5.23 16.45
N LEU A 16 -11.56 5.92 16.11
CA LEU A 16 -11.32 6.40 14.74
C LEU A 16 -11.27 5.26 13.71
N VAL A 17 -10.65 4.13 14.06
CA VAL A 17 -10.59 2.94 13.20
C VAL A 17 -11.95 2.24 13.06
N ASN A 18 -12.78 2.24 14.12
CA ASN A 18 -14.10 1.58 14.09
C ASN A 18 -15.22 2.45 13.50
N LEU A 19 -14.99 3.74 13.25
CA LEU A 19 -15.98 4.63 12.62
C LEU A 19 -15.99 4.53 11.07
N THR A 20 -15.21 3.64 10.49
CA THR A 20 -15.13 3.50 9.02
C THR A 20 -16.03 2.37 8.55
N PRO A 21 -17.18 2.63 7.88
CA PRO A 21 -17.82 1.61 7.06
C PRO A 21 -16.84 1.16 5.97
N ALA A 22 -16.86 -0.12 5.62
CA ALA A 22 -16.04 -0.68 4.56
C ALA A 22 -16.52 -0.14 3.21
N VAL A 23 -15.74 0.73 2.57
CA VAL A 23 -16.05 1.34 1.28
C VAL A 23 -14.82 1.28 0.36
N GLN A 24 -15.01 1.10 -0.94
CA GLN A 24 -13.96 0.92 -1.96
C GLN A 24 -13.45 2.27 -2.49
N ALA A 25 -12.23 2.37 -3.05
CA ALA A 25 -11.65 3.61 -3.58
C ALA A 25 -11.83 3.74 -5.09
N HIS A 26 -12.28 4.89 -5.57
CA HIS A 26 -12.75 5.24 -6.91
C HIS A 26 -14.12 4.62 -7.21
N ALA A 27 -15.13 5.46 -7.24
CA ALA A 27 -16.50 5.06 -7.55
C ALA A 27 -16.59 4.63 -9.02
N ASN A 28 -16.33 3.35 -9.27
CA ASN A 28 -16.50 2.77 -10.60
C ASN A 28 -17.97 2.41 -10.82
N LEU A 29 -18.47 2.67 -12.03
CA LEU A 29 -19.80 2.21 -12.43
C LEU A 29 -19.78 0.67 -12.50
N VAL A 30 -20.58 0.05 -11.64
CA VAL A 30 -20.69 -1.42 -11.56
C VAL A 30 -21.88 -1.91 -12.35
N ARG A 31 -22.96 -1.14 -12.36
CA ARG A 31 -24.22 -1.47 -12.99
C ARG A 31 -24.94 -0.20 -13.42
N SER A 32 -25.67 -0.28 -14.51
CA SER A 32 -26.62 0.73 -14.94
C SER A 32 -27.95 0.09 -15.39
N ASP A 33 -29.02 0.87 -15.30
CA ASP A 33 -30.31 0.53 -15.86
C ASP A 33 -30.90 1.81 -16.51
N PRO A 34 -31.03 1.86 -17.87
CA PRO A 34 -30.67 0.83 -18.83
C PRO A 34 -29.17 0.48 -18.83
N ALA A 35 -28.87 -0.76 -19.28
CA ALA A 35 -27.49 -1.21 -19.39
C ALA A 35 -26.77 -0.49 -20.54
N ASP A 36 -25.44 -0.43 -20.46
CA ASP A 36 -24.60 0.09 -21.53
C ASP A 36 -24.81 -0.71 -22.83
N GLY A 37 -25.07 -0.01 -23.94
CA GLY A 37 -25.43 -0.61 -25.24
C GLY A 37 -26.86 -1.17 -25.32
N ALA A 38 -27.75 -0.86 -24.38
CA ALA A 38 -29.13 -1.31 -24.41
C ALA A 38 -29.92 -0.64 -25.53
N ASN A 39 -30.78 -1.43 -26.21
CA ASN A 39 -31.75 -0.94 -27.17
C ASN A 39 -33.13 -1.06 -26.54
N LEU A 40 -33.78 0.06 -26.29
CA LEU A 40 -35.09 0.16 -25.67
C LEU A 40 -36.16 0.43 -26.72
N SER A 41 -37.34 -0.15 -26.57
CA SER A 41 -38.50 0.15 -27.45
C SER A 41 -39.18 1.47 -27.10
N GLU A 42 -39.06 1.89 -25.81
CA GLU A 42 -39.71 3.08 -25.26
C GLU A 42 -38.71 3.86 -24.40
N SER A 43 -38.97 5.16 -24.21
CA SER A 43 -38.16 6.02 -23.36
C SER A 43 -38.23 5.56 -21.90
N PRO A 44 -37.12 5.32 -21.24
CA PRO A 44 -37.13 5.00 -19.81
C PRO A 44 -37.44 6.27 -19.01
N PRO A 45 -38.23 6.20 -17.91
CA PRO A 45 -38.52 7.38 -17.08
C PRO A 45 -37.31 7.79 -16.21
N GLU A 46 -36.44 6.85 -15.87
CA GLU A 46 -35.26 7.07 -15.06
C GLU A 46 -34.07 6.23 -15.57
N ILE A 47 -32.87 6.73 -15.35
CA ILE A 47 -31.61 5.97 -15.49
C ILE A 47 -31.01 5.81 -14.12
N HIS A 48 -30.67 4.58 -13.76
CA HIS A 48 -30.04 4.22 -12.51
C HIS A 48 -28.58 3.85 -12.73
N LEU A 49 -27.65 4.49 -12.01
CA LEU A 49 -26.21 4.23 -12.07
C LEU A 49 -25.72 3.80 -10.68
N TRP A 50 -25.34 2.52 -10.52
CA TRP A 50 -24.79 1.98 -9.28
C TRP A 50 -23.28 1.95 -9.33
N PHE A 51 -22.68 2.49 -8.29
CA PHE A 51 -21.23 2.53 -8.11
C PHE A 51 -20.77 1.51 -7.07
N ASP A 52 -19.50 1.10 -7.14
CA ASP A 52 -18.90 0.23 -6.13
C ASP A 52 -18.69 0.96 -4.79
N GLU A 53 -18.78 2.31 -4.78
CA GLU A 53 -18.59 3.18 -3.62
C GLU A 53 -19.77 4.10 -3.34
N ALA A 54 -19.81 4.60 -2.07
CA ALA A 54 -20.65 5.74 -1.74
C ALA A 54 -20.19 6.99 -2.48
N ILE A 55 -21.14 7.65 -3.15
CA ILE A 55 -20.90 8.87 -3.92
C ILE A 55 -21.44 10.09 -3.19
N SER A 56 -20.74 11.21 -3.29
CA SER A 56 -21.20 12.47 -2.75
C SER A 56 -22.37 13.02 -3.58
N SER A 57 -23.54 13.14 -2.96
CA SER A 57 -24.73 13.70 -3.60
C SER A 57 -24.55 15.15 -4.05
N GLN A 58 -23.68 15.91 -3.40
CA GLN A 58 -23.46 17.33 -3.68
C GLN A 58 -22.49 17.58 -4.84
N PHE A 59 -21.60 16.62 -5.11
CA PHE A 59 -20.51 16.78 -6.08
C PHE A 59 -20.53 15.73 -7.19
N SER A 60 -21.58 14.88 -7.24
CA SER A 60 -21.79 13.93 -8.32
C SER A 60 -22.79 14.51 -9.34
N THR A 61 -22.46 14.36 -10.62
CA THR A 61 -23.27 14.91 -11.72
C THR A 61 -23.31 13.93 -12.87
N ALA A 62 -24.34 14.05 -13.68
CA ALA A 62 -24.44 13.31 -14.94
C ALA A 62 -25.16 14.18 -15.97
N GLN A 63 -24.84 14.02 -17.25
CA GLN A 63 -25.42 14.76 -18.33
C GLN A 63 -25.86 13.80 -19.42
N LEU A 64 -27.12 13.93 -19.87
CA LEU A 64 -27.62 13.20 -21.01
C LEU A 64 -27.37 14.00 -22.29
N LEU A 65 -26.72 13.37 -23.25
CA LEU A 65 -26.39 13.94 -24.56
C LEU A 65 -27.16 13.19 -25.67
N ASP A 66 -27.57 13.93 -26.67
CA ASP A 66 -28.14 13.35 -27.92
C ASP A 66 -27.04 12.89 -28.89
N VAL A 67 -27.43 12.37 -30.06
CA VAL A 67 -26.52 11.91 -31.12
C VAL A 67 -25.58 13.03 -31.63
N ASN A 68 -25.95 14.31 -31.48
CA ASN A 68 -25.14 15.46 -31.87
C ASN A 68 -24.27 15.97 -30.72
N SER A 69 -24.17 15.23 -29.60
CA SER A 69 -23.49 15.61 -28.37
C SER A 69 -24.06 16.90 -27.74
N GLN A 70 -25.34 17.19 -27.96
CA GLN A 70 -26.04 18.31 -27.35
C GLN A 70 -26.72 17.84 -26.05
N PRO A 71 -26.68 18.65 -24.97
CA PRO A 71 -27.38 18.32 -23.74
C PRO A 71 -28.87 18.25 -23.91
N VAL A 72 -29.49 17.18 -23.40
CA VAL A 72 -30.94 17.05 -23.33
C VAL A 72 -31.46 17.85 -22.15
N GLU A 73 -32.36 18.77 -22.41
CA GLU A 73 -32.97 19.61 -21.34
C GLU A 73 -34.02 18.83 -20.54
N GLY A 74 -34.25 19.22 -19.28
CA GLY A 74 -35.29 18.60 -18.44
C GLY A 74 -34.85 17.35 -17.69
N VAL A 75 -33.55 16.99 -17.73
CA VAL A 75 -32.98 15.87 -16.95
C VAL A 75 -32.79 16.27 -15.51
N GLY A 76 -33.43 15.55 -14.57
CA GLY A 76 -33.21 15.69 -13.14
C GLY A 76 -32.13 14.73 -12.65
N ILE A 77 -31.29 15.15 -11.69
CA ILE A 77 -30.25 14.31 -11.10
C ILE A 77 -30.40 14.27 -9.60
N ARG A 78 -30.40 13.07 -9.01
CA ARG A 78 -30.43 12.88 -7.56
C ARG A 78 -29.65 11.64 -7.14
N ALA A 79 -28.98 11.71 -5.99
CA ALA A 79 -28.52 10.52 -5.33
C ALA A 79 -29.66 9.90 -4.52
N ASP A 80 -29.69 8.57 -4.42
CA ASP A 80 -30.69 7.88 -3.61
C ASP A 80 -30.41 8.08 -2.10
N SER A 81 -31.46 8.34 -1.32
CA SER A 81 -31.33 8.58 0.13
C SER A 81 -31.11 7.30 0.95
N THR A 82 -31.44 6.15 0.38
CA THR A 82 -31.35 4.84 1.04
C THR A 82 -30.13 4.05 0.58
N ASP A 83 -29.70 4.25 -0.66
CA ASP A 83 -28.48 3.65 -1.21
C ASP A 83 -27.47 4.73 -1.61
N PRO A 84 -26.45 5.00 -0.77
CA PRO A 84 -25.44 6.02 -1.08
C PRO A 84 -24.58 5.71 -2.28
N LYS A 85 -24.75 4.57 -2.93
CA LYS A 85 -24.03 4.14 -4.13
C LYS A 85 -24.82 4.36 -5.43
N LEU A 86 -26.06 4.86 -5.35
CA LEU A 86 -26.96 4.98 -6.47
C LEU A 86 -27.16 6.45 -6.88
N LEU A 87 -26.82 6.76 -8.14
CA LEU A 87 -27.18 8.01 -8.81
C LEU A 87 -28.35 7.76 -9.75
N ILE A 88 -29.40 8.59 -9.65
CA ILE A 88 -30.61 8.48 -10.45
C ILE A 88 -30.75 9.71 -11.31
N LEU A 89 -30.98 9.50 -12.62
CA LEU A 89 -31.34 10.54 -13.56
C LEU A 89 -32.82 10.36 -13.92
N THR A 90 -33.65 11.39 -13.67
CA THR A 90 -35.05 11.41 -14.12
C THR A 90 -35.08 12.05 -15.49
N LEU A 91 -35.73 11.37 -16.47
CA LEU A 91 -35.70 11.77 -17.85
C LEU A 91 -37.03 12.37 -18.29
N PRO A 92 -37.04 13.31 -19.25
CA PRO A 92 -38.21 13.63 -20.05
C PRO A 92 -38.49 12.48 -21.05
N GLU A 93 -39.62 12.51 -21.69
CA GLU A 93 -39.93 11.58 -22.81
C GLU A 93 -38.93 11.82 -23.96
N LEU A 94 -38.14 10.79 -24.29
CA LEU A 94 -37.09 10.87 -25.29
C LEU A 94 -37.60 10.43 -26.67
N PRO A 95 -37.37 11.19 -27.74
CA PRO A 95 -37.65 10.73 -29.10
C PRO A 95 -36.72 9.54 -29.47
N PRO A 96 -37.11 8.76 -30.51
CA PRO A 96 -36.24 7.70 -31.03
C PRO A 96 -34.87 8.24 -31.43
N GLY A 97 -33.80 7.61 -30.91
CA GLY A 97 -32.44 8.04 -31.12
C GLY A 97 -31.42 7.32 -30.22
N VAL A 98 -30.14 7.62 -30.41
CA VAL A 98 -29.07 7.13 -29.58
C VAL A 98 -28.66 8.22 -28.59
N TYR A 99 -28.55 7.86 -27.34
CA TYR A 99 -28.26 8.77 -26.22
C TYR A 99 -27.02 8.32 -25.47
N SER A 100 -26.28 9.31 -24.91
CA SER A 100 -25.09 9.08 -24.12
C SER A 100 -25.21 9.77 -22.78
N VAL A 101 -24.96 9.06 -21.68
CA VAL A 101 -24.89 9.62 -20.33
C VAL A 101 -23.43 9.80 -19.95
N LEU A 102 -22.99 11.04 -19.91
CA LEU A 102 -21.69 11.40 -19.36
C LEU A 102 -21.85 11.60 -17.85
N TRP A 103 -21.32 10.69 -17.04
CA TRP A 103 -21.38 10.78 -15.59
C TRP A 103 -20.02 11.14 -15.00
N LYS A 104 -20.04 11.92 -13.91
CA LYS A 104 -18.89 12.29 -13.11
C LYS A 104 -19.27 12.28 -11.64
N VAL A 105 -18.67 11.39 -10.86
CA VAL A 105 -19.01 11.18 -9.45
C VAL A 105 -17.80 11.35 -8.55
N LEU A 106 -18.02 11.95 -7.37
CA LEU A 106 -17.01 12.08 -6.32
C LEU A 106 -17.21 10.96 -5.31
N SER A 107 -16.18 10.14 -5.09
CA SER A 107 -16.17 9.19 -3.98
C SER A 107 -16.16 9.91 -2.63
N GLU A 108 -17.08 9.55 -1.73
CA GLU A 108 -17.06 10.04 -0.34
C GLU A 108 -15.90 9.48 0.47
N THR A 109 -15.29 8.39 0.00
CA THR A 109 -14.28 7.64 0.74
C THR A 109 -12.90 8.25 0.66
N ASP A 110 -12.44 8.53 -0.56
CA ASP A 110 -11.09 9.02 -0.82
C ASP A 110 -11.06 10.42 -1.47
N GLY A 111 -12.26 10.94 -1.83
CA GLY A 111 -12.40 12.26 -2.44
C GLY A 111 -11.92 12.35 -3.88
N HIS A 112 -11.79 11.21 -4.59
CA HIS A 112 -11.43 11.18 -6.00
C HIS A 112 -12.65 11.19 -6.90
N PHE A 113 -12.48 11.80 -8.09
CA PHE A 113 -13.45 11.73 -9.16
C PHE A 113 -13.27 10.48 -9.99
N SER A 114 -14.42 9.89 -10.34
CA SER A 114 -14.54 8.95 -11.44
C SER A 114 -15.49 9.51 -12.47
N GLN A 115 -15.21 9.29 -13.73
CA GLN A 115 -16.07 9.70 -14.84
C GLN A 115 -16.16 8.60 -15.89
N GLY A 116 -17.25 8.58 -16.62
CA GLY A 116 -17.43 7.62 -17.68
C GLY A 116 -18.62 7.97 -18.58
N LEU A 117 -18.81 7.16 -19.59
CA LEU A 117 -19.86 7.28 -20.57
C LEU A 117 -20.70 6.01 -20.57
N LEU A 118 -22.02 6.15 -20.66
CA LEU A 118 -22.99 5.09 -20.87
C LEU A 118 -23.77 5.43 -22.15
N VAL A 119 -23.93 4.48 -23.04
CA VAL A 119 -24.70 4.67 -24.31
C VAL A 119 -25.91 3.76 -24.35
N PHE A 120 -27.06 4.26 -24.78
CA PHE A 120 -28.28 3.45 -25.01
C PHE A 120 -29.10 4.01 -26.17
N GLY A 121 -29.92 3.14 -26.79
CA GLY A 121 -30.84 3.52 -27.88
C GLY A 121 -32.29 3.48 -27.41
N VAL A 122 -33.12 4.42 -27.91
CA VAL A 122 -34.58 4.41 -27.79
C VAL A 122 -35.14 4.29 -29.16
N GLY A 123 -35.81 3.18 -29.50
CA GLY A 123 -36.32 2.93 -30.85
C GLY A 123 -35.26 2.93 -31.98
N ALA A 124 -33.99 2.89 -31.61
CA ALA A 124 -32.83 2.90 -32.50
C ALA A 124 -31.79 1.86 -32.03
N GLU A 125 -31.12 1.22 -32.97
CA GLU A 125 -30.04 0.29 -32.64
C GLU A 125 -28.74 1.04 -32.30
N VAL A 126 -28.14 0.67 -31.21
CA VAL A 126 -26.77 1.13 -30.83
C VAL A 126 -25.79 0.17 -31.48
N ASP A 127 -24.86 0.68 -32.28
CA ASP A 127 -23.73 -0.10 -32.75
C ASP A 127 -22.85 -0.48 -31.57
N SER A 128 -22.78 -1.78 -31.28
CA SER A 128 -22.08 -2.31 -30.10
C SER A 128 -20.56 -2.07 -30.15
N GLU A 129 -19.96 -1.87 -31.33
CA GLU A 129 -18.57 -1.49 -31.47
C GLU A 129 -18.33 -0.01 -31.08
N ALA A 130 -19.26 0.88 -31.45
CA ALA A 130 -19.18 2.30 -31.08
C ALA A 130 -19.38 2.52 -29.58
N ALA A 131 -20.27 1.75 -28.93
CA ALA A 131 -20.44 1.78 -27.47
C ALA A 131 -19.21 1.30 -26.70
N GLY A 132 -18.50 0.29 -27.21
CA GLY A 132 -17.27 -0.25 -26.59
C GLY A 132 -16.03 0.65 -26.71
N ILE A 133 -16.01 1.58 -27.67
CA ILE A 133 -14.89 2.53 -27.89
C ILE A 133 -14.91 3.68 -26.86
N ALA A 134 -16.05 3.94 -26.26
CA ALA A 134 -16.22 4.98 -25.23
C ALA A 134 -15.65 4.58 -23.84
N VAL A 135 -15.11 3.36 -23.67
CA VAL A 135 -14.36 2.99 -22.47
C VAL A 135 -13.10 3.85 -22.39
N THR A 136 -13.24 4.89 -21.62
CA THR A 136 -12.28 5.90 -21.23
C THR A 136 -10.82 5.44 -21.40
N LYS A 137 -10.10 6.08 -22.34
CA LYS A 137 -8.64 6.16 -22.23
C LYS A 137 -8.35 6.64 -20.82
N THR A 138 -7.76 5.80 -19.99
CA THR A 138 -7.30 6.19 -18.67
C THR A 138 -6.28 7.29 -18.87
N GLU A 139 -6.70 8.54 -18.71
CA GLU A 139 -5.80 9.68 -18.82
C GLU A 139 -4.77 9.60 -17.71
N ALA A 140 -3.51 9.92 -18.03
CA ALA A 140 -2.46 9.99 -17.03
C ALA A 140 -2.82 11.06 -16.00
N PRO A 141 -2.63 10.81 -14.69
CA PRO A 141 -2.93 11.80 -13.67
C PRO A 141 -2.15 13.09 -13.89
N PRO A 142 -2.73 14.27 -13.57
CA PRO A 142 -2.08 15.54 -13.75
C PRO A 142 -0.76 15.64 -12.99
N LEU A 143 0.30 16.10 -13.64
CA LEU A 143 1.62 16.21 -13.03
C LEU A 143 1.64 17.01 -11.72
N PRO A 144 0.90 18.15 -11.57
CA PRO A 144 0.83 18.88 -10.30
C PRO A 144 0.31 18.02 -9.15
N GLU A 145 -0.70 17.17 -9.37
CA GLU A 145 -1.22 16.27 -8.35
C GLU A 145 -0.16 15.24 -7.91
N VAL A 146 0.54 14.62 -8.86
CA VAL A 146 1.63 13.67 -8.58
C VAL A 146 2.73 14.35 -7.76
N MET A 147 3.11 15.59 -8.09
CA MET A 147 4.11 16.36 -7.35
C MET A 147 3.65 16.69 -5.93
N LEU A 148 2.41 17.14 -5.74
CA LEU A 148 1.85 17.42 -4.41
C LEU A 148 1.84 16.16 -3.52
N ARG A 149 1.46 15.01 -4.07
CA ARG A 149 1.51 13.71 -3.37
C ARG A 149 2.95 13.30 -3.03
N TRP A 150 3.88 13.51 -3.94
CA TRP A 150 5.30 13.27 -3.70
C TRP A 150 5.86 14.11 -2.55
N PHE A 151 5.59 15.42 -2.54
CA PHE A 151 5.97 16.30 -1.44
C PHE A 151 5.31 15.89 -0.13
N ASN A 152 4.03 15.50 -0.18
CA ASN A 152 3.30 15.01 0.99
C ASN A 152 3.99 13.78 1.61
N PHE A 153 4.28 12.73 0.82
CA PHE A 153 4.97 11.54 1.32
C PHE A 153 6.40 11.86 1.80
N SER A 154 7.13 12.68 1.08
CA SER A 154 8.51 13.06 1.42
C SER A 154 8.58 13.83 2.74
N THR A 155 7.70 14.81 2.96
CA THR A 155 7.66 15.62 4.17
C THR A 155 7.18 14.83 5.38
N LEU A 156 6.14 14.02 5.22
CA LEU A 156 5.63 13.14 6.28
C LEU A 156 6.68 12.12 6.70
N SER A 157 7.31 11.44 5.74
CA SER A 157 8.36 10.47 6.01
C SER A 157 9.61 11.13 6.60
N GLY A 158 9.98 12.31 6.11
CA GLY A 158 11.07 13.11 6.67
C GLY A 158 10.83 13.50 8.13
N LEU A 159 9.60 13.88 8.48
CA LEU A 159 9.20 14.21 9.85
C LEU A 159 9.25 13.01 10.78
N VAL A 160 8.59 11.90 10.41
CA VAL A 160 8.55 10.66 11.19
C VAL A 160 9.97 10.10 11.36
N GLY A 161 10.75 10.02 10.27
CA GLY A 161 12.12 9.55 10.29
C GLY A 161 13.04 10.42 11.14
N ALA A 162 12.89 11.76 11.10
CA ALA A 162 13.68 12.68 11.90
C ALA A 162 13.50 12.43 13.40
N ILE A 163 12.26 12.35 13.85
CA ILE A 163 11.95 12.11 15.27
C ILE A 163 12.41 10.71 15.71
N ALA A 164 12.16 9.70 14.89
CA ALA A 164 12.63 8.34 15.15
C ALA A 164 14.15 8.29 15.28
N MET A 165 14.91 8.97 14.41
CA MET A 165 16.39 8.98 14.48
C MET A 165 16.93 9.72 15.69
N VAL A 166 16.30 10.82 16.09
CA VAL A 166 16.69 11.54 17.32
C VAL A 166 16.57 10.65 18.56
N TYR A 167 15.48 9.88 18.67
CA TYR A 167 15.17 9.11 19.89
C TYR A 167 15.62 7.65 19.84
N LEU A 168 15.53 6.97 18.70
CA LEU A 168 15.89 5.54 18.60
C LEU A 168 17.37 5.32 18.29
N VAL A 169 18.02 6.28 17.60
CA VAL A 169 19.40 6.12 17.14
C VAL A 169 20.38 7.01 17.91
N LEU A 170 20.08 8.30 18.03
CA LEU A 170 21.01 9.28 18.59
C LEU A 170 20.83 9.51 20.10
N ALA A 171 19.71 9.12 20.69
CA ALA A 171 19.59 9.15 22.15
C ALA A 171 20.51 8.10 22.80
N PRO A 172 21.10 8.39 23.96
CA PRO A 172 21.89 7.40 24.69
C PRO A 172 21.00 6.23 25.11
N ILE A 173 21.33 5.02 24.66
CA ILE A 173 20.64 3.79 25.04
C ILE A 173 21.08 3.41 26.47
N GLY A 174 20.19 3.65 27.43
CA GLY A 174 20.39 3.29 28.85
C GLY A 174 20.92 4.43 29.71
N TYR A 175 20.27 4.64 30.85
CA TYR A 175 20.75 5.49 31.91
C TYR A 175 22.09 4.90 32.44
N GLY A 176 23.17 5.68 32.37
CA GLY A 176 24.47 5.30 32.94
C GLY A 176 25.56 4.93 31.93
N VAL A 177 25.33 4.94 30.62
CA VAL A 177 26.40 4.73 29.63
C VAL A 177 27.28 5.99 29.56
N ARG A 178 28.50 5.91 30.04
CA ARG A 178 29.54 6.96 29.88
C ARG A 178 29.87 7.08 28.38
N SER A 179 29.35 8.09 27.71
CA SER A 179 29.78 8.44 26.35
C SER A 179 31.03 9.33 26.45
N LYS A 180 31.99 9.11 25.52
CA LYS A 180 33.15 10.01 25.43
C LYS A 180 32.65 11.43 25.14
N PRO A 181 33.25 12.50 25.75
CA PRO A 181 32.79 13.89 25.55
C PRO A 181 32.66 14.29 24.05
N ALA A 182 33.60 13.80 23.22
CA ALA A 182 33.58 14.05 21.78
C ALA A 182 32.35 13.39 21.07
N GLU A 183 31.94 12.19 21.51
CA GLU A 183 30.74 11.52 20.98
C GLU A 183 29.47 12.25 21.38
N ALA A 184 29.37 12.75 22.60
CA ALA A 184 28.25 13.55 23.11
C ALA A 184 28.07 14.85 22.28
N THR A 185 29.15 15.57 22.02
CA THR A 185 29.15 16.80 21.22
C THR A 185 28.64 16.53 19.78
N ILE A 186 29.08 15.43 19.14
CA ILE A 186 28.65 15.03 17.82
C ILE A 186 27.14 14.70 17.82
N ARG A 187 26.68 13.94 18.81
CA ARG A 187 25.25 13.58 18.95
C ARG A 187 24.38 14.82 19.10
N HIS A 188 24.72 15.74 20.00
CA HIS A 188 23.98 17.00 20.18
C HIS A 188 23.94 17.85 18.90
N ALA A 189 25.06 17.96 18.19
CA ALA A 189 25.10 18.70 16.92
C ALA A 189 24.22 18.05 15.85
N ALA A 190 24.20 16.72 15.77
CA ALA A 190 23.36 15.97 14.85
C ALA A 190 21.87 16.10 15.21
N GLN A 191 21.51 15.91 16.50
CA GLN A 191 20.14 16.05 17.00
C GLN A 191 19.56 17.43 16.70
N ARG A 192 20.32 18.51 16.96
CA ARG A 192 19.90 19.87 16.67
C ARG A 192 19.62 20.10 15.18
N ARG A 193 20.45 19.55 14.27
CA ARG A 193 20.23 19.66 12.83
C ARG A 193 19.01 18.88 12.38
N ILE A 194 18.82 17.66 12.90
CA ILE A 194 17.68 16.82 12.59
C ILE A 194 16.38 17.46 13.09
N LEU A 195 16.37 18.06 14.29
CA LEU A 195 15.20 18.77 14.80
C LEU A 195 14.90 20.03 13.96
N GLY A 196 15.93 20.78 13.52
CA GLY A 196 15.75 21.87 12.57
C GLY A 196 15.15 21.39 11.24
N TRP A 197 15.63 20.27 10.72
CA TRP A 197 15.05 19.61 9.53
C TRP A 197 13.59 19.18 9.76
N ALA A 198 13.27 18.57 10.91
CA ALA A 198 11.91 18.21 11.27
C ALA A 198 10.97 19.41 11.30
N SER A 199 11.44 20.57 11.79
CA SER A 199 10.67 21.82 11.78
C SER A 199 10.40 22.33 10.36
N TRP A 200 11.34 22.15 9.43
CA TRP A 200 11.11 22.43 8.00
C TRP A 200 10.12 21.44 7.39
N CYS A 201 10.23 20.14 7.70
CA CYS A 201 9.30 19.13 7.20
C CYS A 201 7.86 19.41 7.64
N VAL A 202 7.63 19.78 8.91
CA VAL A 202 6.27 20.09 9.39
C VAL A 202 5.71 21.35 8.76
N GLY A 203 6.54 22.39 8.59
CA GLY A 203 6.13 23.63 7.90
C GLY A 203 5.75 23.37 6.44
N LEU A 204 6.58 22.60 5.73
CA LEU A 204 6.29 22.22 4.34
C LEU A 204 5.07 21.29 4.23
N ALA A 205 4.87 20.37 5.18
CA ALA A 205 3.70 19.50 5.21
C ALA A 205 2.38 20.27 5.43
N LEU A 206 2.42 21.36 6.21
CA LEU A 206 1.28 22.28 6.36
C LEU A 206 0.97 23.00 5.04
N LEU A 207 1.99 23.52 4.36
CA LEU A 207 1.84 24.20 3.05
C LEU A 207 1.30 23.23 1.99
N VAL A 208 1.91 22.06 1.85
CA VAL A 208 1.46 21.03 0.90
C VAL A 208 0.02 20.60 1.21
N GLY A 209 -0.36 20.57 2.49
CA GLY A 209 -1.75 20.31 2.87
C GLY A 209 -2.72 21.39 2.39
N LEU A 210 -2.34 22.66 2.46
CA LEU A 210 -3.13 23.77 1.92
C LEU A 210 -3.23 23.71 0.39
N GLU A 211 -2.11 23.44 -0.30
CA GLU A 211 -2.09 23.27 -1.75
C GLU A 211 -2.97 22.10 -2.22
N LEU A 212 -2.98 20.99 -1.49
CA LEU A 212 -3.89 19.86 -1.77
C LEU A 212 -5.36 20.28 -1.62
N LEU A 213 -5.71 21.09 -0.63
CA LEU A 213 -7.07 21.60 -0.47
C LEU A 213 -7.45 22.56 -1.63
N VAL A 214 -6.53 23.45 -2.01
CA VAL A 214 -6.73 24.36 -3.16
C VAL A 214 -6.91 23.56 -4.44
N TRP A 215 -6.05 22.56 -4.69
CA TRP A 215 -6.16 21.67 -5.84
C TRP A 215 -7.51 20.95 -5.88
N GLN A 216 -7.90 20.33 -4.77
CA GLN A 216 -9.19 19.63 -4.66
C GLN A 216 -10.38 20.56 -4.90
N THR A 217 -10.31 21.79 -4.33
CA THR A 217 -11.37 22.80 -4.50
C THR A 217 -11.47 23.26 -5.96
N ALA A 218 -10.34 23.50 -6.64
CA ALA A 218 -10.31 23.90 -8.03
C ALA A 218 -10.88 22.80 -8.95
N THR A 219 -10.45 21.56 -8.76
CA THR A 219 -10.93 20.41 -9.53
C THR A 219 -12.45 20.21 -9.37
N LEU A 220 -12.97 20.41 -8.15
CA LEU A 220 -14.41 20.34 -7.87
C LEU A 220 -15.18 21.50 -8.47
N GLN A 221 -14.64 22.71 -8.43
CA GLN A 221 -15.29 23.88 -8.99
C GLN A 221 -15.54 23.77 -10.51
N GLU A 222 -14.60 23.14 -11.24
CA GLU A 222 -14.75 22.86 -12.68
C GLU A 222 -15.96 21.97 -13.00
N THR A 223 -16.47 21.22 -12.02
CA THR A 223 -17.59 20.29 -12.22
C THR A 223 -18.96 20.90 -11.86
N LEU A 224 -18.95 22.06 -11.20
CA LEU A 224 -20.17 22.70 -10.72
C LEU A 224 -20.66 23.76 -11.74
N PRO A 225 -21.96 24.14 -11.70
CA PRO A 225 -22.49 25.21 -12.54
C PRO A 225 -21.70 26.52 -12.38
N THR A 226 -21.61 27.27 -13.48
CA THR A 226 -20.94 28.58 -13.50
C THR A 226 -21.58 29.53 -12.48
N GLY A 227 -20.73 30.15 -11.64
CA GLY A 227 -21.16 31.11 -10.62
C GLY A 227 -21.03 30.67 -9.16
N VAL A 228 -20.68 29.43 -8.92
CA VAL A 228 -20.39 28.94 -7.54
C VAL A 228 -19.04 29.47 -7.10
N SER A 229 -19.00 30.12 -5.90
CA SER A 229 -17.77 30.69 -5.36
C SER A 229 -16.77 29.61 -4.95
N PHE A 230 -15.49 29.80 -5.30
CA PHE A 230 -14.38 28.92 -4.87
C PHE A 230 -14.37 28.68 -3.33
N TRP A 231 -14.60 29.74 -2.56
CA TRP A 231 -14.62 29.65 -1.09
C TRP A 231 -15.80 28.85 -0.55
N SER A 232 -16.96 28.91 -1.22
CA SER A 232 -18.13 28.10 -0.81
C SER A 232 -17.89 26.62 -1.07
N VAL A 233 -17.26 26.28 -2.21
CA VAL A 233 -16.86 24.88 -2.52
C VAL A 233 -15.85 24.36 -1.50
N GLY A 234 -14.80 25.15 -1.21
CA GLY A 234 -13.80 24.79 -0.21
C GLY A 234 -14.41 24.57 1.19
N TRP A 235 -15.36 25.42 1.59
CA TRP A 235 -16.07 25.23 2.86
C TRP A 235 -16.93 23.98 2.88
N GLN A 236 -17.66 23.70 1.80
CA GLN A 236 -18.47 22.49 1.66
C GLN A 236 -17.61 21.22 1.70
N ILE A 237 -16.43 21.23 1.07
CA ILE A 237 -15.46 20.12 1.18
C ILE A 237 -15.07 19.91 2.65
N LEU A 238 -14.66 20.96 3.36
CA LEU A 238 -14.16 20.87 4.72
C LEU A 238 -15.22 20.42 5.73
N SER A 239 -16.46 20.89 5.56
CA SER A 239 -17.56 20.62 6.51
C SER A 239 -18.42 19.42 6.14
N GLY A 240 -18.52 19.09 4.84
CA GLY A 240 -19.47 18.11 4.31
C GLY A 240 -18.86 16.77 3.87
N THR A 241 -17.50 16.69 3.74
CA THR A 241 -16.88 15.46 3.28
C THR A 241 -16.00 14.80 4.35
N ARG A 242 -15.93 13.47 4.32
CA ARG A 242 -15.01 12.69 5.17
C ARG A 242 -13.55 13.11 4.94
N TRP A 243 -13.16 13.33 3.68
CA TRP A 243 -11.82 13.80 3.32
C TRP A 243 -11.50 15.15 3.99
N GLY A 244 -12.43 16.11 3.97
CA GLY A 244 -12.26 17.41 4.60
C GLY A 244 -12.09 17.32 6.12
N ILE A 245 -12.87 16.47 6.80
CA ILE A 245 -12.73 16.23 8.24
C ILE A 245 -11.35 15.64 8.55
N LEU A 246 -10.91 14.63 7.81
CA LEU A 246 -9.58 14.01 7.98
C LEU A 246 -8.46 15.01 7.68
N TRP A 247 -8.63 15.89 6.70
CA TRP A 247 -7.72 16.98 6.40
C TRP A 247 -7.61 17.96 7.60
N LEU A 248 -8.72 18.38 8.20
CA LEU A 248 -8.73 19.23 9.41
C LEU A 248 -8.00 18.57 10.58
N VAL A 249 -8.27 17.29 10.84
CA VAL A 249 -7.57 16.51 11.88
C VAL A 249 -6.06 16.47 11.60
N ARG A 250 -5.67 16.20 10.35
CA ARG A 250 -4.26 16.18 9.93
C ARG A 250 -3.56 17.53 10.16
N GLN A 251 -4.18 18.64 9.73
CA GLN A 251 -3.60 19.97 9.91
C GLN A 251 -3.50 20.36 11.39
N SER A 252 -4.49 20.00 12.20
CA SER A 252 -4.46 20.21 13.64
C SER A 252 -3.31 19.47 14.32
N ILE A 253 -3.07 18.20 13.95
CA ILE A 253 -1.92 17.43 14.43
C ILE A 253 -0.60 18.07 14.01
N LEU A 254 -0.47 18.51 12.75
CA LEU A 254 0.73 19.17 12.24
C LEU A 254 0.99 20.50 12.93
N LEU A 255 -0.04 21.31 13.20
CA LEU A 255 0.07 22.55 13.98
C LEU A 255 0.57 22.28 15.40
N LEU A 256 0.01 21.30 16.08
CA LEU A 256 0.46 20.89 17.41
C LEU A 256 1.91 20.40 17.39
N LEU A 257 2.27 19.58 16.40
CA LEU A 257 3.66 19.11 16.20
C LEU A 257 4.60 20.30 15.91
N SER A 258 4.17 21.32 15.17
CA SER A 258 4.99 22.50 14.87
C SER A 258 5.37 23.25 16.14
N VAL A 259 4.42 23.46 17.06
CA VAL A 259 4.64 24.11 18.36
C VAL A 259 5.60 23.28 19.23
N LEU A 260 5.35 21.96 19.30
CA LEU A 260 6.20 21.05 20.09
C LEU A 260 7.64 20.97 19.56
N LEU A 261 7.80 20.89 18.23
CA LEU A 261 9.12 20.84 17.59
C LEU A 261 9.86 22.16 17.72
N PHE A 262 9.16 23.30 17.63
CA PHE A 262 9.77 24.60 17.88
C PHE A 262 10.29 24.70 19.31
N TRP A 263 9.51 24.28 20.29
CA TRP A 263 9.94 24.24 21.69
C TRP A 263 11.15 23.30 21.91
N LEU A 264 11.11 22.11 21.31
CA LEU A 264 12.20 21.14 21.30
C LEU A 264 13.49 21.70 20.70
N TYR A 265 13.37 22.31 19.51
CA TYR A 265 14.49 22.94 18.84
C TYR A 265 15.11 24.05 19.68
N ARG A 266 14.28 24.88 20.30
CA ARG A 266 14.75 25.93 21.22
C ARG A 266 15.48 25.37 22.45
N THR A 267 14.99 24.26 23.02
CA THR A 267 15.66 23.60 24.15
C THR A 267 16.98 22.97 23.73
N ALA A 268 17.03 22.34 22.54
CA ALA A 268 18.26 21.75 21.99
C ALA A 268 19.32 22.82 21.61
N CYS A 269 18.92 24.07 21.39
CA CYS A 269 19.83 25.19 21.11
C CYS A 269 20.46 25.80 22.39
N LYS A 270 19.94 25.51 23.59
CA LYS A 270 20.55 25.98 24.83
C LYS A 270 21.91 25.30 25.00
N PRO A 271 22.95 26.06 25.49
CA PRO A 271 24.24 25.45 25.77
C PRO A 271 24.07 24.32 26.79
N ALA A 272 24.67 23.16 26.48
CA ALA A 272 24.65 22.03 27.40
C ALA A 272 25.23 22.48 28.73
N ARG A 273 24.45 22.46 29.83
CA ARG A 273 24.99 22.67 31.17
C ARG A 273 26.04 21.57 31.43
N PRO A 274 27.22 21.92 31.87
CA PRO A 274 28.21 20.91 32.25
C PRO A 274 27.64 20.09 33.42
N GLU A 275 27.12 18.90 33.10
CA GLU A 275 26.72 17.98 34.17
C GLU A 275 27.98 17.39 34.85
N PRO A 276 28.05 17.41 36.18
CA PRO A 276 29.25 17.02 36.92
C PRO A 276 29.68 15.57 36.78
N ARG A 277 28.89 14.71 36.13
CA ARG A 277 29.13 13.25 36.12
C ARG A 277 29.12 12.59 34.74
N GLY A 278 29.12 13.31 33.62
CA GLY A 278 29.22 12.72 32.29
C GLY A 278 28.03 11.80 31.88
N ILE A 279 26.88 11.94 32.55
CA ILE A 279 25.63 11.25 32.23
C ILE A 279 24.87 12.15 31.29
N ALA A 280 24.72 11.74 30.03
CA ALA A 280 23.91 12.47 29.07
C ALA A 280 22.42 12.38 29.45
N SER A 281 21.84 13.50 29.85
CA SER A 281 20.38 13.59 30.07
C SER A 281 19.65 13.51 28.70
N PRO A 282 18.50 12.81 28.65
CA PRO A 282 17.68 12.84 27.45
C PRO A 282 17.16 14.27 27.20
N LEU A 283 17.06 14.68 25.91
CA LEU A 283 16.56 15.99 25.50
C LEU A 283 15.15 16.29 26.03
N LEU A 284 14.37 15.25 26.34
CA LEU A 284 13.00 15.33 26.83
C LEU A 284 12.66 14.27 27.88
N PRO A 285 11.72 14.59 28.79
CA PRO A 285 11.06 13.58 29.63
C PRO A 285 10.39 12.51 28.77
N ASN A 286 10.39 11.24 29.22
CA ASN A 286 9.79 10.10 28.53
C ASN A 286 8.32 10.36 28.09
N ALA A 287 7.57 11.13 28.88
CA ALA A 287 6.19 11.48 28.58
C ALA A 287 6.04 12.34 27.29
N SER A 288 6.94 13.31 27.07
CA SER A 288 6.89 14.15 25.86
C SER A 288 7.28 13.39 24.60
N VAL A 289 8.25 12.46 24.72
CA VAL A 289 8.64 11.58 23.63
C VAL A 289 7.47 10.69 23.21
N LEU A 290 6.81 10.11 24.21
CA LEU A 290 5.63 9.26 23.98
C LEU A 290 4.49 10.05 23.33
N PHE A 291 4.23 11.26 23.80
CA PHE A 291 3.17 12.13 23.24
C PHE A 291 3.45 12.48 21.78
N ILE A 292 4.67 12.89 21.43
CA ILE A 292 5.07 13.16 20.04
C ILE A 292 4.95 11.89 19.19
N SER A 293 5.37 10.73 19.69
CA SER A 293 5.26 9.46 18.97
C SER A 293 3.82 9.07 18.69
N LEU A 294 2.89 9.34 19.62
CA LEU A 294 1.46 9.12 19.44
C LEU A 294 0.86 10.07 18.40
N LEU A 295 1.26 11.35 18.39
CA LEU A 295 0.83 12.30 17.36
C LEU A 295 1.34 11.88 15.96
N LEU A 296 2.57 11.41 15.86
CA LEU A 296 3.12 10.91 14.60
C LEU A 296 2.40 9.63 14.14
N LEU A 297 2.08 8.73 15.06
CA LEU A 297 1.29 7.54 14.74
C LEU A 297 -0.12 7.92 14.29
N ALA A 298 -0.78 8.86 14.96
CA ALA A 298 -2.08 9.38 14.56
C ALA A 298 -2.01 10.00 13.15
N LEU A 299 -0.95 10.75 12.85
CA LEU A 299 -0.72 11.34 11.53
C LEU A 299 -0.58 10.26 10.43
N VAL A 300 0.15 9.16 10.70
CA VAL A 300 0.28 8.01 9.80
C VAL A 300 -1.08 7.33 9.59
N ILE A 301 -1.87 7.15 10.66
CA ILE A 301 -3.21 6.56 10.58
C ILE A 301 -4.15 7.43 9.76
N VAL A 302 -4.17 8.76 9.98
CA VAL A 302 -4.97 9.70 9.18
C VAL A 302 -4.58 9.63 7.71
N GLN A 303 -3.27 9.51 7.40
CA GLN A 303 -2.82 9.34 6.02
C GLN A 303 -3.30 8.02 5.40
N ALA A 304 -3.30 6.91 6.15
CA ALA A 304 -3.84 5.64 5.68
C ALA A 304 -5.37 5.70 5.48
N LEU A 305 -6.10 6.42 6.33
CA LEU A 305 -7.55 6.62 6.21
C LEU A 305 -7.95 7.42 4.95
N THR A 306 -7.03 8.20 4.37
CA THR A 306 -7.22 8.94 3.11
C THR A 306 -6.62 8.22 1.89
N SER A 307 -6.19 6.96 2.03
CA SER A 307 -5.62 6.16 0.95
C SER A 307 -6.63 5.19 0.34
N HIS A 308 -6.28 4.61 -0.82
CA HIS A 308 -7.06 3.55 -1.47
C HIS A 308 -7.28 2.30 -0.59
N ALA A 309 -6.48 2.11 0.48
CA ALA A 309 -6.67 1.02 1.43
C ALA A 309 -7.99 1.14 2.21
N SER A 310 -8.51 2.36 2.40
CA SER A 310 -9.78 2.61 3.10
C SER A 310 -10.99 2.06 2.35
N ALA A 311 -10.82 1.67 1.12
CA ALA A 311 -11.81 1.26 0.14
C ALA A 311 -11.78 -0.24 -0.18
N LEU A 312 -10.85 -1.01 0.39
CA LEU A 312 -10.72 -2.43 0.09
C LEU A 312 -11.72 -3.28 0.87
N THR A 313 -12.68 -3.89 0.18
CA THR A 313 -13.59 -4.91 0.72
C THR A 313 -13.23 -6.30 0.16
N PRO A 314 -13.42 -7.41 0.89
CA PRO A 314 -13.57 -7.50 2.34
C PRO A 314 -12.26 -7.20 3.09
N ASN A 315 -12.31 -7.00 4.42
CA ASN A 315 -11.15 -6.79 5.30
C ASN A 315 -10.49 -5.39 5.22
N THR A 316 -11.27 -4.32 5.10
CA THR A 316 -10.80 -2.92 5.09
C THR A 316 -9.88 -2.59 6.26
N THR A 317 -10.20 -3.05 7.47
CA THR A 317 -9.36 -2.82 8.67
C THR A 317 -7.96 -3.38 8.51
N LEU A 318 -7.83 -4.60 7.97
CA LEU A 318 -6.52 -5.19 7.70
C LEU A 318 -5.75 -4.39 6.65
N ALA A 319 -6.43 -3.98 5.57
CA ALA A 319 -5.81 -3.17 4.52
C ALA A 319 -5.29 -1.83 5.06
N LEU A 320 -6.05 -1.15 5.93
CA LEU A 320 -5.64 0.09 6.59
C LEU A 320 -4.44 -0.11 7.53
N ILE A 321 -4.42 -1.20 8.31
CA ILE A 321 -3.27 -1.54 9.17
C ILE A 321 -2.03 -1.79 8.31
N VAL A 322 -2.17 -2.56 7.23
CA VAL A 322 -1.07 -2.86 6.30
C VAL A 322 -0.54 -1.59 5.66
N ASP A 323 -1.40 -0.66 5.22
CA ASP A 323 -1.00 0.61 4.62
C ASP A 323 -0.30 1.53 5.63
N ALA A 324 -0.83 1.65 6.85
CA ALA A 324 -0.21 2.41 7.93
C ALA A 324 1.18 1.84 8.30
N VAL A 325 1.33 0.51 8.37
CA VAL A 325 2.61 -0.17 8.61
C VAL A 325 3.57 0.07 7.44
N HIS A 326 3.08 0.01 6.19
CA HIS A 326 3.86 0.30 4.99
C HIS A 326 4.44 1.73 5.02
N LEU A 327 3.59 2.72 5.28
CA LEU A 327 3.99 4.13 5.38
C LEU A 327 4.96 4.36 6.54
N LEU A 328 4.72 3.75 7.71
CA LEU A 328 5.61 3.83 8.86
C LEU A 328 6.98 3.22 8.55
N ALA A 329 7.02 2.04 7.94
CA ALA A 329 8.25 1.36 7.56
C ALA A 329 9.05 2.17 6.52
N ALA A 330 8.37 2.74 5.50
CA ALA A 330 8.99 3.65 4.52
C ALA A 330 9.57 4.90 5.20
N SER A 331 8.83 5.47 6.15
CA SER A 331 9.26 6.65 6.91
C SER A 331 10.46 6.37 7.81
N LEU A 332 10.48 5.22 8.46
CA LEU A 332 11.62 4.81 9.31
C LEU A 332 12.88 4.54 8.46
N TRP A 333 12.73 3.95 7.28
CA TRP A 333 13.86 3.65 6.41
C TRP A 333 14.32 4.87 5.61
N VAL A 334 13.54 5.33 4.63
CA VAL A 334 13.94 6.43 3.74
C VAL A 334 13.99 7.76 4.50
N GLY A 335 12.98 8.07 5.31
CA GLY A 335 12.95 9.26 6.14
C GLY A 335 14.04 9.27 7.20
N GLY A 336 14.33 8.11 7.82
CA GLY A 336 15.43 7.93 8.76
C GLY A 336 16.80 8.12 8.13
N LEU A 337 17.01 7.57 6.94
CA LEU A 337 18.24 7.73 6.17
C LEU A 337 18.46 9.20 5.79
N LEU A 338 17.41 9.89 5.33
CA LEU A 338 17.43 11.32 5.01
C LEU A 338 17.77 12.16 6.25
N ALA A 339 17.15 11.86 7.40
CA ALA A 339 17.41 12.55 8.66
C ALA A 339 18.87 12.37 9.11
N LEU A 340 19.42 11.15 9.03
CA LEU A 340 20.82 10.89 9.35
C LEU A 340 21.77 11.56 8.36
N ALA A 341 21.42 11.59 7.08
CA ALA A 341 22.20 12.31 6.08
C ALA A 341 22.27 13.81 6.41
N VAL A 342 21.14 14.45 6.71
CA VAL A 342 21.07 15.87 7.10
C VAL A 342 21.82 16.13 8.42
N GLY A 343 21.70 15.24 9.38
CA GLY A 343 22.31 15.39 10.71
C GLY A 343 23.82 15.17 10.71
N LEU A 344 24.31 14.13 10.04
CA LEU A 344 25.67 13.62 10.19
C LEU A 344 26.60 13.97 9.01
N LEU A 345 26.11 13.99 7.75
CA LEU A 345 26.99 14.24 6.59
C LEU A 345 27.68 15.63 6.63
N PRO A 346 27.02 16.74 7.03
CA PRO A 346 27.72 18.01 7.13
C PRO A 346 28.83 18.05 8.19
N LEU A 347 28.76 17.18 9.19
CA LEU A 347 29.82 17.03 10.19
C LEU A 347 31.08 16.37 9.61
N LEU A 348 30.94 15.48 8.62
CA LEU A 348 32.04 14.87 7.88
C LEU A 348 32.83 15.89 7.04
N ARG A 349 32.15 16.91 6.48
CA ARG A 349 32.82 17.96 5.69
C ARG A 349 33.77 18.80 6.52
N ARG A 350 33.49 18.95 7.82
CA ARG A 350 34.30 19.74 8.76
C ARG A 350 35.41 18.91 9.42
N ARG A 351 35.24 17.57 9.49
CA ARG A 351 36.14 16.64 10.17
C ARG A 351 36.61 15.59 9.17
N LYS A 352 37.81 15.74 8.60
CA LYS A 352 38.33 14.91 7.49
C LYS A 352 39.05 13.64 7.95
N GLY A 353 39.13 13.35 9.26
CA GLY A 353 39.88 12.23 9.78
C GLY A 353 39.14 10.88 9.66
N ARG A 354 39.89 9.78 9.43
CA ARG A 354 39.34 8.41 9.43
C ARG A 354 38.66 8.04 10.74
N ALA A 355 39.23 8.49 11.89
CA ALA A 355 38.67 8.26 13.20
C ALA A 355 37.30 8.92 13.41
N ASP A 356 37.11 10.12 12.87
CA ASP A 356 35.83 10.82 12.90
C ASP A 356 34.75 10.10 12.10
N LEU A 357 35.09 9.58 10.92
CA LEU A 357 34.18 8.79 10.08
C LEU A 357 33.72 7.51 10.81
N ILE A 358 34.66 6.78 11.43
CA ILE A 358 34.33 5.57 12.21
C ILE A 358 33.41 5.91 13.37
N THR A 359 33.64 7.04 14.05
CA THR A 359 32.80 7.50 15.16
C THR A 359 31.38 7.81 14.70
N LEU A 360 31.22 8.51 13.57
CA LEU A 360 29.91 8.82 12.99
C LEU A 360 29.15 7.56 12.56
N VAL A 361 29.85 6.59 11.94
CA VAL A 361 29.27 5.28 11.59
C VAL A 361 28.78 4.55 12.83
N LYS A 362 29.58 4.55 13.92
CA LYS A 362 29.23 3.89 15.19
C LYS A 362 28.00 4.52 15.85
N ILE A 363 27.90 5.86 15.83
CA ILE A 363 26.82 6.60 16.50
C ILE A 363 25.51 6.55 15.71
N GLY A 364 25.56 6.64 14.39
CA GLY A 364 24.39 6.79 13.52
C GLY A 364 24.04 5.54 12.73
N TRP A 365 24.86 5.20 11.75
CA TRP A 365 24.48 4.18 10.75
C TRP A 365 24.41 2.75 11.28
N ARG A 366 25.29 2.35 12.23
CA ARG A 366 25.22 1.01 12.81
C ARG A 366 23.93 0.74 13.58
N PRO A 367 23.46 1.61 14.48
CA PRO A 367 22.14 1.43 15.10
C PRO A 367 21.00 1.50 14.10
N PHE A 368 21.08 2.41 13.13
CA PHE A 368 20.08 2.58 12.08
C PHE A 368 19.90 1.32 11.21
N SER A 369 20.99 0.60 10.89
CA SER A 369 20.92 -0.57 10.00
C SER A 369 19.95 -1.65 10.50
N ARG A 370 19.75 -1.79 11.82
CA ARG A 370 18.77 -2.72 12.40
C ARG A 370 17.35 -2.30 12.11
N ILE A 371 17.05 -0.99 12.22
CA ILE A 371 15.74 -0.41 11.89
C ILE A 371 15.50 -0.57 10.39
N ALA A 372 16.50 -0.28 9.57
CA ALA A 372 16.41 -0.39 8.11
C ALA A 372 16.08 -1.83 7.65
N VAL A 373 16.74 -2.85 8.18
CA VAL A 373 16.48 -4.25 7.83
C VAL A 373 15.04 -4.66 8.18
N LEU A 374 14.57 -4.30 9.39
CA LEU A 374 13.19 -4.58 9.78
C LEU A 374 12.19 -3.84 8.90
N SER A 375 12.46 -2.55 8.62
CA SER A 375 11.60 -1.74 7.77
C SER A 375 11.51 -2.29 6.34
N VAL A 376 12.63 -2.72 5.75
CA VAL A 376 12.64 -3.34 4.40
C VAL A 376 11.82 -4.63 4.39
N GLY A 377 11.98 -5.50 5.40
CA GLY A 377 11.18 -6.71 5.51
C GLY A 377 9.68 -6.42 5.59
N LEU A 378 9.28 -5.43 6.42
CA LEU A 378 7.88 -4.99 6.52
C LEU A 378 7.39 -4.38 5.20
N LEU A 379 8.20 -3.57 4.51
CA LEU A 379 7.86 -2.99 3.21
C LEU A 379 7.61 -4.05 2.13
N VAL A 380 8.44 -5.09 2.09
CA VAL A 380 8.24 -6.19 1.14
C VAL A 380 6.94 -6.94 1.45
N ALA A 381 6.71 -7.31 2.70
CA ALA A 381 5.50 -8.04 3.09
C ALA A 381 4.23 -7.22 2.82
N THR A 382 4.19 -5.97 3.30
CA THR A 382 3.03 -5.08 3.12
C THR A 382 2.83 -4.70 1.65
N GLY A 383 3.92 -4.52 0.89
CA GLY A 383 3.88 -4.23 -0.54
C GLY A 383 3.31 -5.40 -1.37
N LEU A 384 3.68 -6.65 -1.06
CA LEU A 384 3.10 -7.83 -1.72
C LEU A 384 1.59 -7.94 -1.45
N TYR A 385 1.17 -7.77 -0.19
CA TYR A 385 -0.25 -7.76 0.16
C TYR A 385 -1.02 -6.68 -0.62
N SER A 386 -0.53 -5.43 -0.60
CA SER A 386 -1.18 -4.30 -1.29
C SER A 386 -1.23 -4.51 -2.80
N THR A 387 -0.18 -5.07 -3.41
CA THR A 387 -0.15 -5.41 -4.84
C THR A 387 -1.24 -6.42 -5.18
N GLY A 388 -1.35 -7.52 -4.41
CA GLY A 388 -2.39 -8.54 -4.62
C GLY A 388 -3.81 -7.98 -4.52
N ARG A 389 -4.01 -6.96 -3.67
CA ARG A 389 -5.32 -6.32 -3.48
C ARG A 389 -5.66 -5.24 -4.52
N GLN A 390 -4.67 -4.67 -5.19
CA GLN A 390 -4.86 -3.52 -6.10
C GLN A 390 -4.71 -3.86 -7.59
N ILE A 391 -4.23 -5.04 -7.93
CA ILE A 391 -4.03 -5.50 -9.31
C ILE A 391 -4.74 -6.83 -9.51
N ALA A 392 -5.66 -6.86 -10.47
CA ALA A 392 -6.49 -8.03 -10.73
C ALA A 392 -5.70 -9.22 -11.28
N SER A 393 -4.78 -8.99 -12.23
CA SER A 393 -4.08 -10.04 -12.97
C SER A 393 -2.67 -9.64 -13.42
N VAL A 394 -1.93 -10.60 -13.94
CA VAL A 394 -0.62 -10.36 -14.60
C VAL A 394 -0.77 -9.44 -15.81
N ASP A 395 -1.85 -9.60 -16.58
CA ASP A 395 -2.14 -8.72 -17.73
C ASP A 395 -2.28 -7.27 -17.25
N ALA A 396 -3.09 -7.01 -16.22
CA ALA A 396 -3.27 -5.70 -15.62
C ALA A 396 -1.95 -5.07 -15.12
N LEU A 397 -1.04 -5.90 -14.59
CA LEU A 397 0.27 -5.45 -14.12
C LEU A 397 1.15 -4.91 -15.24
N ILE A 398 1.05 -5.46 -16.45
CA ILE A 398 1.97 -5.12 -17.55
C ILE A 398 1.35 -4.09 -18.50
N THR A 399 0.03 -4.13 -18.72
CA THR A 399 -0.64 -3.32 -19.74
C THR A 399 -1.16 -1.98 -19.23
N THR A 400 -1.35 -1.80 -17.90
CA THR A 400 -1.89 -0.56 -17.35
C THR A 400 -0.80 0.40 -16.89
N LEU A 401 -1.09 1.72 -16.89
CA LEU A 401 -0.20 2.73 -16.35
C LEU A 401 0.13 2.47 -14.86
N TYR A 402 -0.89 2.09 -14.07
CA TYR A 402 -0.71 1.72 -12.67
C TYR A 402 0.26 0.55 -12.50
N GLY A 403 0.07 -0.53 -13.26
CA GLY A 403 0.94 -1.70 -13.22
C GLY A 403 2.38 -1.38 -13.62
N GLN A 404 2.59 -0.61 -14.69
CA GLN A 404 3.91 -0.17 -15.13
C GLN A 404 4.60 0.74 -14.10
N ALA A 405 3.86 1.68 -13.48
CA ALA A 405 4.37 2.52 -12.40
C ALA A 405 4.77 1.69 -11.17
N LEU A 406 4.00 0.63 -10.85
CA LEU A 406 4.34 -0.31 -9.79
C LEU A 406 5.61 -1.11 -10.10
N LEU A 407 5.76 -1.61 -11.32
CA LEU A 407 6.99 -2.28 -11.76
C LEU A 407 8.20 -1.34 -11.68
N GLY A 408 8.03 -0.09 -12.09
CA GLY A 408 9.05 0.97 -11.92
C GLY A 408 9.42 1.19 -10.44
N LYS A 409 8.41 1.28 -9.55
CA LYS A 409 8.62 1.38 -8.10
C LYS A 409 9.37 0.18 -7.53
N ILE A 410 9.01 -1.05 -7.93
CA ILE A 410 9.69 -2.29 -7.51
C ILE A 410 11.14 -2.27 -7.98
N THR A 411 11.42 -1.88 -9.22
CA THR A 411 12.77 -1.77 -9.77
C THR A 411 13.61 -0.76 -8.97
N LEU A 412 13.06 0.43 -8.66
CA LEU A 412 13.72 1.41 -7.82
C LEU A 412 13.99 0.85 -6.42
N MET A 413 13.04 0.14 -5.81
CA MET A 413 13.20 -0.50 -4.50
C MET A 413 14.32 -1.54 -4.50
N LEU A 414 14.45 -2.34 -5.57
CA LEU A 414 15.55 -3.30 -5.72
C LEU A 414 16.90 -2.59 -5.81
N LEU A 415 16.98 -1.49 -6.57
CA LEU A 415 18.21 -0.68 -6.66
C LEU A 415 18.60 -0.07 -5.31
N VAL A 416 17.62 0.49 -4.57
CA VAL A 416 17.85 0.99 -3.20
C VAL A 416 18.29 -0.15 -2.28
N GLY A 417 17.69 -1.34 -2.40
CA GLY A 417 18.08 -2.54 -1.65
C GLY A 417 19.52 -2.97 -1.91
N VAL A 418 19.97 -2.95 -3.18
CA VAL A 418 21.37 -3.24 -3.55
C VAL A 418 22.32 -2.20 -2.94
N LEU A 419 21.99 -0.90 -3.02
CA LEU A 419 22.80 0.15 -2.39
C LEU A 419 22.83 0.00 -0.86
N GLY A 420 21.70 -0.31 -0.23
CA GLY A 420 21.59 -0.58 1.20
C GLY A 420 22.43 -1.79 1.63
N LEU A 421 22.47 -2.85 0.81
CA LEU A 421 23.35 -4.00 1.03
C LEU A 421 24.83 -3.61 0.91
N LEU A 422 25.21 -2.85 -0.11
CA LEU A 422 26.57 -2.32 -0.26
C LEU A 422 26.95 -1.43 0.94
N ASN A 423 26.04 -0.55 1.36
CA ASN A 423 26.22 0.30 2.54
C ASN A 423 26.39 -0.56 3.83
N SER A 424 25.57 -1.61 3.98
CA SER A 424 25.69 -2.57 5.09
C SER A 424 27.05 -3.30 5.08
N MET A 425 27.55 -3.71 3.91
CA MET A 425 28.88 -4.33 3.78
C MET A 425 30.02 -3.37 4.16
N LEU A 426 29.87 -2.07 3.88
CA LEU A 426 30.85 -1.04 4.29
C LEU A 426 30.88 -0.83 5.81
N ILE A 427 29.70 -0.87 6.44
CA ILE A 427 29.53 -0.60 7.88
C ILE A 427 29.82 -1.84 8.71
N HIS A 428 29.48 -3.01 8.22
CA HIS A 428 29.62 -4.32 8.86
C HIS A 428 30.42 -5.29 7.94
N PRO A 429 31.74 -5.33 8.01
CA PRO A 429 32.54 -6.20 7.15
C PRO A 429 32.17 -7.68 7.20
N GLN A 430 31.55 -8.12 8.32
CA GLN A 430 31.04 -9.48 8.45
C GLN A 430 29.90 -9.81 7.43
N VAL A 431 29.14 -8.80 7.01
CA VAL A 431 28.10 -8.95 5.94
C VAL A 431 28.75 -9.13 4.59
N ALA A 432 29.96 -8.61 4.39
CA ALA A 432 30.75 -8.80 3.14
C ALA A 432 31.48 -10.15 3.11
N ALA A 433 31.59 -10.87 4.23
CA ALA A 433 32.38 -12.11 4.31
C ALA A 433 31.97 -13.21 3.31
N PRO A 434 30.68 -13.51 3.05
CA PRO A 434 30.30 -14.48 2.03
C PRO A 434 30.74 -14.07 0.61
N LEU A 435 30.61 -12.80 0.27
CA LEU A 435 31.03 -12.25 -1.01
C LEU A 435 32.57 -12.24 -1.13
N ALA A 436 33.28 -11.88 -0.06
CA ALA A 436 34.72 -11.93 0.01
C ALA A 436 35.24 -13.36 -0.21
N TRP A 437 34.62 -14.35 0.44
CA TRP A 437 34.94 -15.77 0.22
C TRP A 437 34.69 -16.20 -1.24
N LEU A 438 33.54 -15.86 -1.82
CA LEU A 438 33.23 -16.18 -3.22
C LEU A 438 34.24 -15.56 -4.19
N LEU A 439 34.65 -14.31 -3.93
CA LEU A 439 35.61 -13.57 -4.76
C LEU A 439 37.08 -13.80 -4.36
N ARG A 440 37.35 -14.75 -3.44
CA ARG A 440 38.71 -15.07 -2.93
C ARG A 440 39.45 -13.85 -2.40
N ARG A 441 38.77 -12.99 -1.66
CA ARG A 441 39.33 -11.76 -1.05
C ARG A 441 39.69 -11.97 0.43
N PRO A 442 40.67 -11.22 0.96
CA PRO A 442 41.09 -11.36 2.35
C PRO A 442 40.00 -11.03 3.36
N ALA A 443 40.12 -11.57 4.57
CA ALA A 443 39.20 -11.27 5.67
C ALA A 443 39.12 -9.76 5.94
N GLY A 444 37.91 -9.24 6.17
CA GLY A 444 37.67 -7.80 6.36
C GLY A 444 37.62 -6.98 5.08
N TRP A 445 37.72 -7.59 3.89
CA TRP A 445 37.52 -6.91 2.63
C TRP A 445 36.11 -6.33 2.52
N THR A 446 36.00 -5.15 1.89
CA THR A 446 34.72 -4.51 1.57
C THR A 446 34.69 -4.10 0.10
N PRO A 447 33.53 -4.19 -0.61
CA PRO A 447 33.45 -3.91 -2.06
C PRO A 447 33.81 -2.47 -2.44
N LEU A 448 33.65 -1.54 -1.50
CA LEU A 448 33.99 -0.13 -1.68
C LEU A 448 34.81 0.39 -0.48
N PRO A 449 35.67 1.40 -0.66
CA PRO A 449 36.36 2.04 0.45
C PRO A 449 35.39 2.88 1.30
N LEU A 450 35.56 2.89 2.62
CA LEU A 450 34.71 3.59 3.59
C LEU A 450 34.56 5.09 3.27
N ARG A 451 35.53 5.71 2.61
CA ARG A 451 35.47 7.11 2.16
C ARG A 451 34.34 7.40 1.17
N ARG A 452 33.80 6.36 0.46
CA ARG A 452 32.66 6.50 -0.45
C ARG A 452 31.30 6.39 0.23
N LEU A 453 31.25 6.08 1.53
CA LEU A 453 30.02 5.98 2.29
C LEU A 453 29.09 7.19 2.12
N PRO A 454 29.55 8.46 2.18
CA PRO A 454 28.65 9.62 1.97
C PRO A 454 27.98 9.63 0.59
N THR A 455 28.70 9.22 -0.46
CA THR A 455 28.16 9.17 -1.84
C THR A 455 27.11 8.08 -1.97
N VAL A 456 27.36 6.89 -1.40
CA VAL A 456 26.39 5.78 -1.42
C VAL A 456 25.12 6.18 -0.67
N ILE A 457 25.26 6.82 0.50
CA ILE A 457 24.09 7.31 1.28
C ILE A 457 23.29 8.34 0.49
N LEU A 458 23.92 9.30 -0.17
CA LEU A 458 23.23 10.30 -0.98
C LEU A 458 22.52 9.68 -2.19
N ALA A 459 23.12 8.69 -2.83
CA ALA A 459 22.48 7.94 -3.91
C ALA A 459 21.26 7.15 -3.39
N GLU A 460 21.38 6.51 -2.22
CA GLU A 460 20.28 5.78 -1.56
C GLU A 460 19.13 6.72 -1.20
N VAL A 461 19.42 7.92 -0.66
CA VAL A 461 18.44 8.98 -0.40
C VAL A 461 17.75 9.43 -1.68
N GLY A 462 18.51 9.71 -2.74
CA GLY A 462 17.97 10.15 -4.03
C GLY A 462 17.02 9.13 -4.64
N LEU A 463 17.42 7.85 -4.67
CA LEU A 463 16.54 6.76 -5.12
C LEU A 463 15.31 6.59 -4.22
N GLY A 464 15.45 6.73 -2.90
CA GLY A 464 14.32 6.70 -1.97
C GLY A 464 13.30 7.79 -2.24
N LEU A 465 13.74 9.01 -2.60
CA LEU A 465 12.84 10.08 -3.03
C LEU A 465 12.16 9.78 -4.37
N LEU A 466 12.83 9.11 -5.30
CA LEU A 466 12.22 8.63 -6.55
C LEU A 466 11.18 7.52 -6.29
N VAL A 467 11.39 6.66 -5.28
CA VAL A 467 10.36 5.69 -4.84
C VAL A 467 9.11 6.42 -4.33
N PHE A 468 9.25 7.52 -3.59
CA PHE A 468 8.10 8.34 -3.18
C PHE A 468 7.43 9.05 -4.36
N LEU A 469 8.17 9.44 -5.41
CA LEU A 469 7.59 9.98 -6.63
C LEU A 469 6.74 8.92 -7.36
N ALA A 470 7.26 7.70 -7.49
CA ALA A 470 6.49 6.58 -8.02
C ALA A 470 5.26 6.25 -7.17
N ALA A 471 5.35 6.38 -5.82
CA ALA A 471 4.21 6.23 -4.94
C ALA A 471 3.17 7.35 -5.15
N GLY A 472 3.61 8.60 -5.38
CA GLY A 472 2.73 9.73 -5.76
C GLY A 472 1.95 9.45 -7.03
N LEU A 473 2.61 8.90 -8.06
CA LEU A 473 1.96 8.50 -9.31
C LEU A 473 0.94 7.37 -9.09
N LEU A 474 1.31 6.33 -8.33
CA LEU A 474 0.43 5.20 -8.01
C LEU A 474 -0.83 5.62 -7.24
N THR A 475 -0.71 6.56 -6.30
CA THR A 475 -1.85 7.04 -5.53
C THR A 475 -2.73 8.04 -6.29
N ALA A 476 -2.27 8.58 -7.41
CA ALA A 476 -3.04 9.43 -8.30
C ALA A 476 -3.70 8.66 -9.46
N ALA A 477 -3.22 7.45 -9.77
CA ALA A 477 -3.72 6.63 -10.86
C ALA A 477 -4.78 5.63 -10.37
N PRO A 478 -5.82 5.33 -11.18
CA PRO A 478 -6.84 4.33 -10.86
C PRO A 478 -6.22 2.92 -10.79
N SER A 479 -6.62 2.14 -9.79
CA SER A 479 -6.14 0.76 -9.64
C SER A 479 -6.89 -0.20 -10.59
N PRO A 480 -6.18 -1.07 -11.35
CA PRO A 480 -6.81 -1.97 -12.32
C PRO A 480 -7.34 -3.24 -11.62
N ARG A 481 -8.54 -3.15 -11.06
CA ARG A 481 -9.21 -4.23 -10.31
C ARG A 481 -10.44 -4.80 -10.99
N GLY A 482 -10.92 -4.15 -12.04
CA GLY A 482 -12.16 -4.50 -12.72
C GLY A 482 -12.13 -5.90 -13.36
N PRO A 483 -13.31 -6.49 -13.58
CA PRO A 483 -13.43 -7.81 -14.20
C PRO A 483 -12.87 -7.85 -15.63
N GLU A 484 -12.77 -6.70 -16.30
CA GLU A 484 -12.17 -6.55 -17.63
C GLU A 484 -10.71 -7.01 -17.73
N TYR A 485 -10.00 -7.07 -16.59
CA TYR A 485 -8.61 -7.54 -16.53
C TYR A 485 -8.47 -9.03 -16.18
N THR A 486 -9.58 -9.72 -15.92
CA THR A 486 -9.60 -11.15 -15.54
C THR A 486 -10.43 -12.02 -16.46
N VAL A 487 -11.38 -11.43 -17.22
CA VAL A 487 -12.30 -12.15 -18.09
C VAL A 487 -11.79 -12.14 -19.53
N ASN A 488 -11.54 -13.33 -20.09
CA ASN A 488 -11.23 -13.52 -21.49
C ASN A 488 -12.51 -13.57 -22.36
N ALA A 489 -12.41 -13.09 -23.60
CA ALA A 489 -13.51 -13.20 -24.56
C ALA A 489 -13.95 -14.66 -24.79
N GLU A 490 -12.99 -15.59 -24.81
CA GLU A 490 -13.23 -17.02 -25.02
C GLU A 490 -13.91 -17.71 -23.83
N GLU A 491 -13.81 -17.16 -22.63
CA GLU A 491 -14.41 -17.70 -21.40
C GLU A 491 -15.89 -17.31 -21.25
N VAL A 492 -16.35 -16.32 -22.03
CA VAL A 492 -17.74 -15.82 -21.97
C VAL A 492 -18.66 -16.75 -22.74
N PRO A 493 -19.55 -17.49 -22.05
CA PRO A 493 -20.39 -18.47 -22.72
C PRO A 493 -21.51 -17.79 -23.55
N THR A 494 -21.76 -18.32 -24.74
CA THR A 494 -22.93 -17.94 -25.54
C THR A 494 -24.09 -18.88 -25.29
N ALA A 495 -23.81 -20.18 -25.08
CA ALA A 495 -24.76 -21.21 -24.74
C ALA A 495 -24.09 -22.32 -23.93
N LEU A 496 -24.75 -22.83 -22.89
CA LEU A 496 -24.32 -23.99 -22.13
C LEU A 496 -25.42 -25.04 -22.07
N SER A 497 -25.03 -26.31 -22.17
CA SER A 497 -25.96 -27.45 -22.05
C SER A 497 -25.58 -28.34 -20.89
N ARG A 498 -26.59 -28.81 -20.14
CA ARG A 498 -26.46 -29.77 -19.05
C ARG A 498 -27.52 -30.84 -19.15
N THR A 499 -27.16 -32.06 -18.89
CA THR A 499 -28.12 -33.16 -18.79
C THR A 499 -28.34 -33.46 -17.31
N VAL A 500 -29.59 -33.38 -16.88
CA VAL A 500 -30.03 -33.70 -15.53
C VAL A 500 -31.17 -34.70 -15.62
N ASP A 501 -31.07 -35.83 -14.98
CA ASP A 501 -31.96 -36.96 -15.11
C ASP A 501 -32.14 -37.36 -16.60
N ASN A 502 -33.33 -37.20 -17.13
CA ASN A 502 -33.66 -37.48 -18.53
C ASN A 502 -33.83 -36.22 -19.39
N VAL A 503 -33.56 -35.03 -18.84
CA VAL A 503 -33.75 -33.76 -19.51
C VAL A 503 -32.43 -33.15 -19.90
N VAL A 504 -32.26 -32.77 -21.14
CA VAL A 504 -31.20 -31.92 -21.62
C VAL A 504 -31.68 -30.46 -21.52
N VAL A 505 -31.03 -29.68 -20.69
CA VAL A 505 -31.33 -28.27 -20.54
C VAL A 505 -30.20 -27.47 -21.19
N THR A 506 -30.57 -26.64 -22.19
CA THR A 506 -29.63 -25.70 -22.83
C THR A 506 -30.07 -24.30 -22.51
N MET A 507 -29.16 -23.49 -22.00
CA MET A 507 -29.39 -22.10 -21.64
C MET A 507 -28.55 -21.18 -22.53
N LEU A 508 -29.18 -20.13 -23.03
CA LEU A 508 -28.57 -19.00 -23.76
C LEU A 508 -28.88 -17.72 -23.01
N VAL A 509 -27.91 -16.81 -22.95
CA VAL A 509 -28.11 -15.47 -22.41
C VAL A 509 -27.63 -14.44 -23.42
N LYS A 510 -28.45 -13.48 -23.74
CA LYS A 510 -28.13 -12.38 -24.67
C LYS A 510 -28.60 -11.05 -24.08
N PRO A 511 -27.77 -9.98 -24.11
CA PRO A 511 -26.41 -9.88 -24.66
C PRO A 511 -25.31 -10.44 -23.76
N ASN A 512 -25.62 -11.05 -22.60
CA ASN A 512 -24.68 -11.56 -21.60
C ASN A 512 -23.79 -10.48 -21.01
N ARG A 513 -24.37 -9.40 -20.52
CA ARG A 513 -23.75 -8.24 -19.87
C ARG A 513 -24.52 -7.88 -18.61
N PRO A 514 -23.92 -7.09 -17.68
CA PRO A 514 -24.67 -6.52 -16.56
C PRO A 514 -25.89 -5.73 -17.05
N GLY A 515 -27.04 -5.94 -16.44
CA GLY A 515 -28.29 -5.27 -16.77
C GLY A 515 -29.31 -6.19 -17.50
N GLN A 516 -30.04 -5.62 -18.44
CA GLN A 516 -31.12 -6.31 -19.15
C GLN A 516 -30.60 -7.44 -20.04
N ASN A 517 -31.08 -8.66 -19.79
CA ASN A 517 -30.75 -9.85 -20.58
C ASN A 517 -31.99 -10.65 -20.90
N ILE A 518 -31.96 -11.39 -22.02
CA ILE A 518 -32.93 -12.40 -22.39
C ILE A 518 -32.30 -13.76 -22.14
N PHE A 519 -32.95 -14.53 -21.27
CA PHE A 519 -32.58 -15.91 -20.95
C PHE A 519 -33.48 -16.84 -21.73
N THR A 520 -32.90 -17.65 -22.61
CA THR A 520 -33.61 -18.66 -23.38
C THR A 520 -33.22 -20.04 -22.86
N VAL A 521 -34.19 -20.82 -22.44
CA VAL A 521 -34.01 -22.18 -21.95
C VAL A 521 -34.67 -23.15 -22.89
N PHE A 522 -33.89 -24.07 -23.41
CA PHE A 522 -34.42 -25.22 -24.15
C PHE A 522 -34.37 -26.45 -23.22
N ALA A 523 -35.50 -27.16 -23.13
CA ALA A 523 -35.61 -28.39 -22.37
C ALA A 523 -36.14 -29.52 -23.22
N ALA A 524 -35.36 -30.59 -23.42
CA ALA A 524 -35.70 -31.74 -24.24
C ALA A 524 -35.46 -33.06 -23.51
N ASP A 525 -36.33 -34.06 -23.69
CA ASP A 525 -36.10 -35.41 -23.15
C ASP A 525 -34.99 -36.12 -23.96
N ARG A 526 -34.03 -36.70 -23.27
CA ARG A 526 -32.89 -37.41 -23.89
C ARG A 526 -33.33 -38.68 -24.65
N ARG A 527 -34.41 -39.33 -24.22
CA ARG A 527 -34.88 -40.57 -24.83
C ARG A 527 -35.79 -40.35 -26.05
N ARG A 528 -36.40 -39.19 -26.12
CA ARG A 528 -37.25 -38.78 -27.22
C ARG A 528 -36.89 -37.36 -27.62
N PRO A 529 -36.57 -37.06 -28.85
CA PRO A 529 -36.24 -35.72 -29.29
C PRO A 529 -37.41 -34.73 -29.24
N ALA A 530 -38.57 -35.15 -28.71
CA ALA A 530 -39.74 -34.29 -28.48
C ALA A 530 -39.56 -33.48 -27.18
N PRO A 531 -40.22 -32.32 -27.04
CA PRO A 531 -40.23 -31.53 -25.82
C PRO A 531 -40.68 -32.36 -24.62
N ALA A 532 -40.02 -32.23 -23.46
CA ALA A 532 -40.46 -32.87 -22.22
C ALA A 532 -41.80 -32.28 -21.77
N GLU A 533 -42.68 -33.09 -21.11
CA GLU A 533 -43.95 -32.61 -20.53
C GLU A 533 -43.64 -31.77 -19.28
N ILE A 534 -43.38 -30.48 -19.48
CA ILE A 534 -42.91 -29.50 -18.47
C ILE A 534 -44.09 -28.65 -18.05
N LEU A 535 -44.28 -28.50 -16.73
CA LEU A 535 -45.28 -27.64 -16.12
C LEU A 535 -44.78 -26.20 -15.94
N ARG A 536 -43.50 -26.03 -15.58
CA ARG A 536 -42.92 -24.72 -15.27
C ARG A 536 -41.41 -24.79 -15.33
N VAL A 537 -40.78 -23.73 -15.81
CA VAL A 537 -39.33 -23.50 -15.75
C VAL A 537 -39.06 -22.28 -14.88
N ILE A 538 -38.21 -22.44 -13.87
CA ILE A 538 -37.80 -21.35 -12.98
C ILE A 538 -36.27 -21.20 -13.11
N VAL A 539 -35.81 -19.99 -13.33
CA VAL A 539 -34.39 -19.65 -13.40
C VAL A 539 -34.00 -18.92 -12.12
N ARG A 540 -32.98 -19.40 -11.44
CA ARG A 540 -32.47 -18.83 -10.19
C ARG A 540 -31.06 -18.31 -10.42
N PHE A 541 -30.78 -17.11 -9.94
CA PHE A 541 -29.52 -16.39 -10.12
C PHE A 541 -28.84 -16.17 -8.78
N THR A 542 -27.57 -16.56 -8.67
CA THR A 542 -26.73 -16.35 -7.50
C THR A 542 -25.37 -15.83 -7.96
N PHE A 543 -24.95 -14.66 -7.45
CA PHE A 543 -23.62 -14.13 -7.76
C PHE A 543 -22.57 -14.82 -6.89
N LEU A 544 -21.46 -15.30 -7.49
CA LEU A 544 -20.42 -16.03 -6.78
C LEU A 544 -19.30 -15.13 -6.23
N GLY A 545 -19.23 -13.86 -6.65
CA GLY A 545 -18.19 -12.93 -6.22
C GLY A 545 -18.42 -12.34 -4.82
N GLN A 546 -19.68 -12.20 -4.42
CA GLN A 546 -20.10 -11.75 -3.08
C GLN A 546 -21.52 -12.20 -2.78
N ASP A 547 -21.89 -12.31 -1.52
CA ASP A 547 -23.25 -12.69 -1.14
C ASP A 547 -24.21 -11.52 -1.38
N MET A 548 -25.06 -11.64 -2.39
CA MET A 548 -26.09 -10.69 -2.76
C MET A 548 -27.49 -11.31 -2.62
N GLY A 549 -27.60 -12.51 -2.01
CA GLY A 549 -28.81 -13.29 -1.99
C GLY A 549 -29.08 -14.00 -3.33
N ARG A 550 -30.23 -14.67 -3.41
CA ARG A 550 -30.71 -15.43 -4.58
C ARG A 550 -31.95 -14.78 -5.17
N VAL A 551 -31.92 -14.50 -6.46
CA VAL A 551 -33.08 -14.00 -7.19
C VAL A 551 -33.64 -15.13 -8.06
N SER A 552 -34.97 -15.21 -8.26
CA SER A 552 -35.60 -16.21 -9.09
C SER A 552 -36.66 -15.59 -10.02
N ALA A 553 -36.73 -16.08 -11.25
CA ALA A 553 -37.68 -15.67 -12.26
C ALA A 553 -38.35 -16.90 -12.90
N THR A 554 -39.60 -16.77 -13.30
CA THR A 554 -40.31 -17.81 -14.05
C THR A 554 -40.18 -17.53 -15.55
N ALA A 555 -39.69 -18.49 -16.31
CA ALA A 555 -39.64 -18.39 -17.77
C ALA A 555 -40.99 -18.81 -18.39
N GLU A 556 -41.44 -18.04 -19.37
CA GLU A 556 -42.67 -18.30 -20.12
C GLU A 556 -42.36 -19.19 -21.33
N GLU A 557 -43.25 -20.12 -21.61
CA GLU A 557 -43.16 -20.98 -22.80
C GLU A 557 -43.55 -20.21 -24.05
N VAL A 558 -42.58 -20.02 -24.95
CA VAL A 558 -42.81 -19.32 -26.24
C VAL A 558 -43.09 -20.32 -27.36
N GLU A 559 -42.43 -21.46 -27.30
CA GLU A 559 -42.61 -22.60 -28.23
C GLU A 559 -42.47 -23.90 -27.42
N PRO A 560 -43.03 -25.00 -27.88
CA PRO A 560 -42.90 -26.27 -27.15
C PRO A 560 -41.46 -26.61 -26.81
N GLY A 561 -41.15 -26.65 -25.51
CA GLY A 561 -39.79 -26.91 -24.97
C GLY A 561 -38.81 -25.71 -25.03
N ARG A 562 -39.27 -24.54 -25.44
CA ARG A 562 -38.49 -23.29 -25.42
C ARG A 562 -39.14 -22.28 -24.49
N TYR A 563 -38.38 -21.92 -23.45
CA TYR A 563 -38.83 -21.00 -22.39
C TYR A 563 -37.96 -19.75 -22.44
N MET A 564 -38.57 -18.58 -22.21
CA MET A 564 -37.87 -17.30 -22.21
C MET A 564 -38.27 -16.48 -21.00
N VAL A 565 -37.27 -15.76 -20.46
CA VAL A 565 -37.49 -14.72 -19.46
C VAL A 565 -36.51 -13.57 -19.70
N GLY A 566 -37.05 -12.35 -19.72
CA GLY A 566 -36.29 -11.12 -19.85
C GLY A 566 -36.20 -10.40 -18.50
N GLY A 567 -35.06 -9.79 -18.20
CA GLY A 567 -34.93 -9.01 -16.99
C GLY A 567 -33.48 -8.66 -16.61
N ASN A 568 -33.37 -7.82 -15.58
CA ASN A 568 -32.08 -7.33 -15.03
C ASN A 568 -31.61 -8.22 -13.88
N TYR A 569 -31.49 -9.53 -14.11
CA TYR A 569 -31.12 -10.52 -13.10
C TYR A 569 -29.61 -10.66 -12.95
N LEU A 570 -28.83 -10.37 -14.01
CA LEU A 570 -27.37 -10.35 -13.98
C LEU A 570 -26.91 -8.91 -13.77
N SER A 571 -26.81 -8.51 -12.50
CA SER A 571 -26.56 -7.12 -12.13
C SER A 571 -25.07 -6.73 -12.13
N LEU A 572 -24.16 -7.71 -12.10
CA LEU A 572 -22.71 -7.52 -12.03
C LEU A 572 -21.99 -8.36 -13.08
N ALA A 573 -20.87 -7.85 -13.60
CA ALA A 573 -19.92 -8.65 -14.36
C ALA A 573 -19.18 -9.65 -13.43
N GLY A 574 -18.82 -10.81 -13.97
CA GLY A 574 -18.11 -11.85 -13.24
C GLY A 574 -18.86 -13.18 -13.13
N PRO A 575 -18.47 -14.04 -12.18
CA PRO A 575 -19.00 -15.41 -12.09
C PRO A 575 -20.37 -15.45 -11.40
N TRP A 576 -21.33 -16.10 -12.06
CA TRP A 576 -22.67 -16.38 -11.56
C TRP A 576 -22.93 -17.88 -11.54
N GLN A 577 -23.75 -18.34 -10.60
CA GLN A 577 -24.41 -19.62 -10.67
C GLN A 577 -25.87 -19.40 -11.10
N ILE A 578 -26.26 -20.01 -12.22
CA ILE A 578 -27.63 -19.97 -12.73
C ILE A 578 -28.19 -21.38 -12.63
N ASP A 579 -29.25 -21.55 -11.82
CA ASP A 579 -29.94 -22.82 -11.63
C ASP A 579 -31.24 -22.82 -12.41
N VAL A 580 -31.37 -23.70 -13.39
CA VAL A 580 -32.60 -23.90 -14.12
C VAL A 580 -33.37 -25.07 -13.50
N VAL A 581 -34.48 -24.73 -12.86
CA VAL A 581 -35.39 -25.72 -12.23
C VAL A 581 -36.50 -26.06 -13.21
N VAL A 582 -36.52 -27.28 -13.67
CA VAL A 582 -37.53 -27.81 -14.59
C VAL A 582 -38.53 -28.64 -13.79
N ARG A 583 -39.75 -28.11 -13.65
CA ARG A 583 -40.85 -28.79 -12.99
C ARG A 583 -41.66 -29.62 -13.98
N ARG A 584 -41.77 -30.92 -13.74
CA ARG A 584 -42.45 -31.85 -14.60
C ARG A 584 -43.65 -32.48 -13.86
N LYS A 585 -44.66 -32.94 -14.60
CA LYS A 585 -45.85 -33.55 -14.02
C LYS A 585 -45.55 -34.92 -13.41
N GLY A 586 -45.77 -35.03 -12.09
CA GLY A 586 -45.64 -36.30 -11.36
C GLY A 586 -44.22 -36.79 -11.09
N ILE A 587 -43.23 -35.99 -11.30
CA ILE A 587 -41.79 -36.29 -11.08
C ILE A 587 -41.15 -35.15 -10.28
N GLU A 588 -40.08 -35.44 -9.52
CA GLU A 588 -39.31 -34.43 -8.80
C GLU A 588 -38.72 -33.37 -9.76
N ASP A 589 -38.53 -32.15 -9.24
CA ASP A 589 -37.94 -31.04 -9.98
C ASP A 589 -36.50 -31.38 -10.40
N SER A 590 -36.22 -31.31 -11.68
CA SER A 590 -34.82 -31.43 -12.19
C SER A 590 -34.15 -30.09 -12.18
N VAL A 591 -32.95 -30.00 -11.53
CA VAL A 591 -32.20 -28.76 -11.39
C VAL A 591 -30.89 -28.84 -12.16
N ALA A 592 -30.78 -28.04 -13.23
CA ALA A 592 -29.54 -27.91 -13.99
C ALA A 592 -28.75 -26.71 -13.49
N HIS A 593 -27.52 -26.96 -13.02
CA HIS A 593 -26.60 -25.94 -12.51
C HIS A 593 -25.66 -25.48 -13.62
N PHE A 594 -25.62 -24.18 -13.87
CA PHE A 594 -24.73 -23.55 -14.84
C PHE A 594 -23.78 -22.57 -14.12
N ASN A 595 -22.48 -22.80 -14.23
CA ASN A 595 -21.49 -21.77 -13.92
C ASN A 595 -21.41 -20.83 -15.12
N TRP A 596 -21.86 -19.61 -14.92
CA TRP A 596 -22.02 -18.64 -15.99
C TRP A 596 -21.10 -17.45 -15.76
N LEU A 597 -20.39 -17.02 -16.80
CA LEU A 597 -19.54 -15.85 -16.74
C LEU A 597 -20.20 -14.70 -17.50
N VAL A 598 -20.46 -13.60 -16.83
CA VAL A 598 -21.03 -12.37 -17.40
C VAL A 598 -19.89 -11.44 -17.79
N ALA A 599 -19.89 -11.01 -19.07
CA ALA A 599 -18.89 -10.08 -19.58
C ALA A 599 -18.98 -8.71 -18.88
N PRO A 600 -17.85 -7.99 -18.69
CA PRO A 600 -17.85 -6.64 -18.18
C PRO A 600 -18.56 -5.67 -19.15
N PRO A 601 -18.98 -4.47 -18.66
CA PRO A 601 -19.48 -3.42 -19.56
C PRO A 601 -18.45 -3.13 -20.66
N GLY A 602 -18.92 -2.98 -21.90
CA GLY A 602 -18.03 -2.87 -23.06
C GLY A 602 -17.49 -4.20 -23.61
N GLY A 603 -17.89 -5.35 -23.01
CA GLY A 603 -17.44 -6.69 -23.39
C GLY A 603 -16.16 -7.15 -22.67
N SER A 604 -15.82 -8.43 -22.86
CA SER A 604 -14.54 -8.96 -22.37
C SER A 604 -13.39 -8.51 -23.29
N ARG A 605 -12.26 -8.15 -22.68
CA ARG A 605 -11.04 -7.86 -23.45
C ARG A 605 -10.24 -9.15 -23.69
N PRO A 606 -9.54 -9.28 -24.83
CA PRO A 606 -8.59 -10.36 -24.98
C PRO A 606 -7.45 -10.17 -23.96
N VAL A 607 -7.11 -11.23 -23.23
CA VAL A 607 -5.96 -11.21 -22.32
C VAL A 607 -4.68 -11.41 -23.14
N LEU A 608 -3.84 -10.37 -23.19
CA LEU A 608 -2.63 -10.36 -24.01
C LEU A 608 -1.51 -11.24 -23.43
N ILE A 609 -1.44 -11.34 -22.10
CA ILE A 609 -0.33 -12.00 -21.38
C ILE A 609 -0.87 -13.13 -20.51
N SER A 610 -1.70 -12.83 -19.52
CA SER A 610 -2.27 -13.81 -18.61
C SER A 610 -3.39 -13.21 -17.75
N ASN A 611 -4.49 -13.92 -17.61
CA ASN A 611 -5.58 -13.60 -16.66
C ASN A 611 -5.29 -14.14 -15.25
N TYR A 612 -4.07 -14.65 -14.99
CA TYR A 612 -3.70 -15.23 -13.70
C TYR A 612 -3.84 -14.21 -12.57
N ARG A 613 -4.63 -14.55 -11.56
CA ARG A 613 -4.90 -13.72 -10.39
C ARG A 613 -3.70 -13.72 -9.43
N LEU A 614 -3.17 -12.54 -9.13
CA LEU A 614 -1.98 -12.37 -8.29
C LEU A 614 -2.29 -12.44 -6.79
N GLU A 615 -3.52 -12.08 -6.38
CA GLU A 615 -3.91 -11.92 -4.97
C GLU A 615 -3.58 -13.12 -4.07
N PRO A 616 -3.94 -14.39 -4.39
CA PRO A 616 -3.70 -15.50 -3.46
C PRO A 616 -2.21 -15.75 -3.22
N VAL A 617 -1.41 -15.73 -4.28
CA VAL A 617 0.03 -16.01 -4.19
C VAL A 617 0.76 -14.91 -3.42
N LEU A 618 0.46 -13.65 -3.73
CA LEU A 618 1.11 -12.51 -3.07
C LEU A 618 0.69 -12.38 -1.60
N THR A 619 -0.55 -12.71 -1.26
CA THR A 619 -1.04 -12.72 0.13
C THR A 619 -0.34 -13.81 0.96
N ILE A 620 -0.20 -15.02 0.41
CA ILE A 620 0.53 -16.12 1.07
C ILE A 620 2.01 -15.74 1.25
N ALA A 621 2.65 -15.20 0.21
CA ALA A 621 4.05 -14.75 0.29
C ALA A 621 4.24 -13.66 1.36
N ALA A 622 3.32 -12.69 1.44
CA ALA A 622 3.32 -11.67 2.47
C ALA A 622 3.23 -12.27 3.89
N ALA A 623 2.31 -13.22 4.10
CA ALA A 623 2.12 -13.91 5.39
C ALA A 623 3.38 -14.69 5.81
N ILE A 624 4.04 -15.38 4.87
CA ILE A 624 5.29 -16.11 5.13
C ILE A 624 6.39 -15.13 5.58
N ILE A 625 6.55 -13.99 4.89
CA ILE A 625 7.56 -12.99 5.25
C ILE A 625 7.29 -12.42 6.64
N ILE A 626 6.04 -12.09 6.98
CA ILE A 626 5.67 -11.62 8.32
C ILE A 626 6.02 -12.68 9.38
N LEU A 627 5.69 -13.95 9.14
CA LEU A 627 6.03 -15.04 10.05
C LEU A 627 7.55 -15.14 10.26
N LEU A 628 8.34 -15.08 9.18
CA LEU A 628 9.81 -15.12 9.28
C LEU A 628 10.38 -13.93 10.04
N LEU A 629 9.83 -12.72 9.86
CA LEU A 629 10.21 -11.53 10.62
C LEU A 629 9.90 -11.69 12.11
N LEU A 630 8.71 -12.20 12.45
CA LEU A 630 8.32 -12.47 13.84
C LEU A 630 9.23 -13.50 14.49
N LEU A 631 9.51 -14.62 13.81
CA LEU A 631 10.44 -15.64 14.29
C LEU A 631 11.85 -15.09 14.48
N GLY A 632 12.32 -14.24 13.56
CA GLY A 632 13.60 -13.55 13.68
C GLY A 632 13.66 -12.62 14.90
N VAL A 633 12.63 -11.82 15.15
CA VAL A 633 12.53 -10.95 16.33
C VAL A 633 12.49 -11.77 17.63
N ILE A 634 11.67 -12.82 17.67
CA ILE A 634 11.56 -13.74 18.82
C ILE A 634 12.92 -14.40 19.08
N GLY A 635 13.60 -14.89 18.04
CA GLY A 635 14.92 -15.49 18.16
C GLY A 635 15.97 -14.55 18.76
N VAL A 636 15.95 -13.26 18.34
CA VAL A 636 16.82 -12.23 18.90
C VAL A 636 16.47 -11.94 20.37
N LEU A 637 15.19 -11.87 20.74
CA LEU A 637 14.74 -11.63 22.12
C LEU A 637 15.09 -12.79 23.03
N ILE A 638 14.90 -14.04 22.60
CA ILE A 638 15.27 -15.25 23.34
C ILE A 638 16.80 -15.27 23.52
N GLY A 639 17.59 -15.09 22.47
CA GLY A 639 19.04 -15.08 22.54
C GLY A 639 19.62 -14.00 23.45
N ARG A 640 18.87 -12.88 23.65
CA ARG A 640 19.27 -11.80 24.54
C ARG A 640 18.94 -12.08 26.02
N ASN A 641 17.85 -12.78 26.30
CA ASN A 641 17.33 -12.96 27.67
C ASN A 641 17.74 -14.27 28.33
N TYR A 642 18.24 -15.25 27.57
CA TYR A 642 18.68 -16.53 28.12
C TYR A 642 20.22 -16.66 28.08
N PRO A 643 20.90 -16.59 29.26
CA PRO A 643 22.36 -16.72 29.34
C PRO A 643 22.87 -18.08 28.85
N PHE A 644 22.04 -19.12 28.86
CA PHE A 644 22.38 -20.46 28.34
C PHE A 644 22.59 -20.44 26.81
N ALA A 645 21.77 -19.70 26.06
CA ALA A 645 21.94 -19.53 24.62
C ALA A 645 23.22 -18.75 24.29
N GLN A 646 23.60 -17.80 25.14
CA GLN A 646 24.87 -17.07 25.00
C GLN A 646 26.09 -17.95 25.33
N ALA A 647 25.95 -18.86 26.29
CA ALA A 647 27.01 -19.84 26.63
C ALA A 647 27.20 -20.83 25.49
N TRP A 648 26.12 -21.37 24.91
CA TRP A 648 26.16 -22.28 23.78
C TRP A 648 26.76 -21.64 22.53
N VAL A 649 26.38 -20.40 22.20
CA VAL A 649 26.95 -19.64 21.05
C VAL A 649 28.42 -19.31 21.29
N ARG A 650 28.84 -19.01 22.52
CA ARG A 650 30.27 -18.83 22.86
C ARG A 650 31.02 -20.15 22.75
N GLN A 651 30.50 -21.21 23.27
CA GLN A 651 31.11 -22.54 23.23
C GLN A 651 31.30 -23.08 21.80
N THR A 652 30.29 -22.93 20.93
CA THR A 652 30.39 -23.28 19.51
C THR A 652 31.34 -22.38 18.73
N ARG A 653 31.46 -21.11 19.11
CA ARG A 653 32.42 -20.17 18.51
C ARG A 653 33.85 -20.47 18.94
N ASP A 654 34.05 -20.79 20.20
CA ASP A 654 35.37 -21.12 20.74
C ASP A 654 35.86 -22.50 20.27
N THR A 655 34.95 -23.49 20.07
CA THR A 655 35.28 -24.79 19.47
C THR A 655 35.68 -24.62 17.99
N LYS A 656 34.91 -23.88 17.18
CA LYS A 656 35.28 -23.60 15.80
C LYS A 656 36.57 -22.77 15.66
N TYR A 657 36.87 -21.90 16.64
CA TYR A 657 38.13 -21.13 16.65
C TYR A 657 39.32 -22.04 17.00
N LYS A 658 39.16 -22.96 17.97
CA LYS A 658 40.15 -23.94 18.33
C LYS A 658 40.43 -24.95 17.22
N GLU A 659 39.39 -25.48 16.56
CA GLU A 659 39.51 -26.38 15.40
C GLU A 659 40.24 -25.69 14.22
N ARG A 660 39.93 -24.42 13.95
CA ARG A 660 40.63 -23.63 12.93
C ARG A 660 42.12 -23.39 13.28
N PHE A 661 42.39 -23.08 14.53
CA PHE A 661 43.76 -22.84 14.99
C PHE A 661 44.60 -24.12 15.01
N GLN A 662 43.99 -25.27 15.28
CA GLN A 662 44.64 -26.58 15.17
C GLN A 662 44.95 -26.91 13.69
N HIS A 663 43.99 -26.77 12.78
CA HIS A 663 44.18 -27.01 11.33
C HIS A 663 45.21 -26.06 10.70
N GLU A 664 45.25 -24.79 11.08
CA GLU A 664 46.25 -23.84 10.59
C GLU A 664 47.66 -24.20 11.13
N ASN A 665 47.78 -24.61 12.38
CA ASN A 665 49.08 -25.05 12.96
C ASN A 665 49.55 -26.40 12.39
N GLU A 666 48.67 -27.36 12.13
CA GLU A 666 48.99 -28.62 11.46
C GLU A 666 49.47 -28.40 10.02
N SER A 667 48.90 -27.42 9.30
CA SER A 667 49.31 -27.08 7.95
C SER A 667 50.63 -26.33 7.83
N ILE A 668 51.03 -25.61 8.91
CA ILE A 668 52.28 -24.82 8.94
C ILE A 668 53.49 -25.63 9.46
N LEU A 669 53.25 -26.59 10.34
CA LEU A 669 54.33 -27.32 11.00
C LEU A 669 54.61 -28.73 10.47
N GLY A 670 53.75 -29.30 9.62
CA GLY A 670 53.98 -30.63 9.04
C GLY A 670 54.22 -31.77 10.07
N VAL A 671 53.74 -31.59 11.32
CA VAL A 671 53.97 -32.54 12.40
C VAL A 671 52.60 -33.02 12.92
N GLU A 672 52.39 -34.33 12.82
CA GLU A 672 51.27 -35.03 13.41
C GLU A 672 51.42 -35.00 14.92
N ILE A 673 50.57 -34.26 15.67
CA ILE A 673 50.59 -34.21 17.12
C ILE A 673 49.72 -35.34 17.67
N ASP A 674 50.36 -36.27 18.38
CA ASP A 674 49.73 -37.33 19.16
C ASP A 674 48.76 -36.74 20.21
N SER A 675 47.47 -37.01 20.06
CA SER A 675 46.37 -36.44 20.84
C SER A 675 46.28 -36.94 22.29
N ASN A 676 47.20 -37.78 22.75
CA ASN A 676 47.17 -38.46 24.06
C ASN A 676 48.15 -37.94 25.11
N ARG A 677 48.85 -36.81 24.85
CA ARG A 677 49.69 -36.14 25.87
C ARG A 677 49.28 -34.72 26.12
N PRO A 678 49.09 -34.30 27.39
CA PRO A 678 48.84 -32.88 27.68
C PRO A 678 50.11 -32.05 27.35
N PRO A 679 49.97 -30.89 26.65
CA PRO A 679 51.15 -30.07 26.37
C PRO A 679 51.66 -29.41 27.65
N VAL A 680 52.88 -29.75 28.02
CA VAL A 680 53.67 -28.97 28.98
C VAL A 680 54.21 -27.73 28.21
N LEU A 681 53.53 -26.61 28.33
CA LEU A 681 54.06 -25.33 27.86
C LEU A 681 54.87 -24.68 28.96
N GLU A 682 56.16 -24.94 28.96
CA GLU A 682 57.15 -24.09 29.64
C GLU A 682 57.31 -22.80 28.81
N TYR A 683 56.53 -21.79 29.14
CA TYR A 683 56.72 -20.45 28.61
C TYR A 683 57.69 -19.69 29.51
N SER A 684 58.95 -19.61 29.13
CA SER A 684 59.94 -18.71 29.71
C SER A 684 59.98 -17.42 28.83
N PRO A 685 59.42 -16.29 29.27
CA PRO A 685 59.55 -15.05 28.52
C PRO A 685 60.87 -14.38 28.86
N HIS A 686 61.87 -14.51 27.99
CA HIS A 686 63.19 -13.90 28.09
C HIS A 686 63.24 -12.37 28.03
N TRP A 687 62.16 -11.63 28.05
CA TRP A 687 62.16 -10.18 27.88
C TRP A 687 61.56 -9.39 29.08
N LEU A 688 61.54 -9.99 30.28
CA LEU A 688 61.13 -9.33 31.53
C LEU A 688 62.31 -9.18 32.52
N ARG A 689 63.56 -9.14 32.07
CA ARG A 689 64.66 -8.62 32.90
C ARG A 689 64.78 -7.11 32.69
N ARG A 690 64.04 -6.35 33.46
CA ARG A 690 64.39 -4.94 33.71
C ARG A 690 65.60 -4.88 34.65
N ASP A 691 66.70 -4.44 34.09
CA ASP A 691 67.89 -4.06 34.82
C ASP A 691 67.59 -2.87 35.78
N LYS A 692 67.71 -3.09 37.07
CA LYS A 692 67.58 -2.06 38.09
C LYS A 692 68.97 -1.43 38.32
N SER A 693 69.45 -0.63 37.40
CA SER A 693 70.64 0.24 37.69
C SER A 693 70.69 1.36 36.66
N ALA A 694 69.91 2.41 36.89
CA ALA A 694 70.21 3.72 36.36
C ALA A 694 69.53 4.77 37.27
N ALA A 695 70.36 5.60 37.89
CA ALA A 695 70.01 6.73 38.74
C ALA A 695 69.16 7.79 37.93
N PRO A 696 68.44 8.67 38.66
CA PRO A 696 67.56 9.66 37.98
C PRO A 696 68.46 10.82 37.46
N VAL A 697 68.33 11.06 36.16
CA VAL A 697 68.81 12.32 35.56
C VAL A 697 67.69 13.35 35.68
N ARG A 698 68.03 14.38 36.45
CA ARG A 698 67.33 15.66 36.57
C ARG A 698 67.37 16.36 35.20
N ASN A 699 66.27 16.77 34.66
CA ASN A 699 66.25 17.78 33.62
C ASN A 699 65.28 18.91 34.02
N ASP A 700 65.96 19.98 34.48
CA ASP A 700 65.43 21.34 34.42
C ASP A 700 65.38 21.76 32.93
N TYR A 701 64.24 22.17 32.43
CA TYR A 701 64.15 23.31 31.52
C TYR A 701 62.68 23.82 31.55
N GLU A 702 62.51 24.95 32.15
CA GLU A 702 61.52 25.96 31.92
C GLU A 702 61.69 26.48 30.46
N LEU A 703 60.59 26.54 29.70
CA LEU A 703 60.04 27.72 28.98
C LEU A 703 58.83 27.27 28.15
#